data_da66402d8f0dad5a0d5ea2cb76bb40da
#
_entry.id   da66402d8f0dad5a0d5ea2cb76bb40da
#
_cell.length_a   1.000
_cell.length_b   1.000
_cell.length_c   1.000
_cell.angle_alpha   90.00
_cell.angle_beta   90.00
_cell.angle_gamma   90.00
#
_symmetry.space_group_name_H-M   'P 1'
#
loop_
_entity.id
_entity.type
_entity.pdbx_description
1 polymer ?
#
loop_
_entity_poly.entity_id
_entity_poly.type
_entity_poly.pdbx_seq_one_letter_code
_entity_poly.pdbx_strand_id
1 'polypeptide(L)'
;MNVPEFTIVPFDDVVRIVSGRVTLNQKRLRQVHEEIVAQQWQKVSFRTSAIDEDGAHASFAGQYDSYVDIDYSEATLKKYILACYKSTTSQAVRRYAALHGRAVQPGGSVVIQKMFYGKTSGVIFSEDGKGNMQVAYSRSWRNSVVDNDSAEELLVAKNDLHTAKVPSYIQQLVVITSRLEREMSRPVDIEWSYDGRSLAFLQIRPLTTLSLEYQLAWDSTNISENYPGVTLPLTYSFIRSVYATVYPDFLKRIGISKKKLDAHRAMFAHMLGYFEGRVFYRISSWYQLVDVIPGSKNRSYFEAMLNPVKKQTAQTQHQRTDIRSVIALLRFLCVLAASQRLSKRFERQFAVRFEVLQRAVPDGVNAEVVFRNIQQTKRTLLELWSIPVLNDVRVMIFHGILKKRLLKRYSHETYLNFLQGLTDRASIKPLRELGALGEELREHTGDVKDAAAIAHIRGCEACQILIRNYTQTYNARTPDELKLESVRLGDSIEAIAPLALHSSRTTYDVSRVERSAQKTVIRHNWVTLILAHHTRRAIDWRERFRFNRAQAFRLASDAYLVVGTRFCEENIINNARDIYYLTEQEIDEIINGHAWNYDVAKLVANRKRDQKRYEKSALSLRVTGSGLIATTHLSNDLKKTGSVLAGMGVSKGVISGEVIIVKSFDPTLNVSGKILVVTHIDPGWTLLFTQAAGVITERGNALSHVAIVARELNIPAIVAVPEATTRYQSGDFVTIDGTSGEIILGTHKRNRS
;
A
#
# COMPACT_ATOMS: atom_id res chain seq x y z
N MET A 1 -18.00 -12.22 -23.33
CA MET A 1 -17.91 -10.85 -23.88
C MET A 1 -17.82 -10.98 -25.39
N ASN A 2 -18.69 -10.32 -26.13
CA ASN A 2 -18.67 -10.34 -27.61
C ASN A 2 -17.83 -9.15 -28.09
N VAL A 3 -16.71 -9.43 -28.76
CA VAL A 3 -15.86 -8.43 -29.42
C VAL A 3 -15.92 -8.72 -30.90
N PRO A 4 -16.26 -7.75 -31.77
CA PRO A 4 -16.23 -7.98 -33.21
C PRO A 4 -14.84 -8.45 -33.65
N GLU A 5 -14.81 -9.34 -34.61
CA GLU A 5 -13.57 -9.88 -35.19
C GLU A 5 -12.66 -8.72 -35.66
N PHE A 6 -11.34 -8.83 -35.40
CA PHE A 6 -10.37 -7.82 -35.77
C PHE A 6 -9.02 -8.41 -36.13
N THR A 7 -8.25 -7.68 -36.92
CA THR A 7 -6.83 -7.95 -37.17
C THR A 7 -6.03 -6.69 -36.91
N ILE A 8 -4.74 -6.85 -36.60
CA ILE A 8 -3.84 -5.74 -36.24
C ILE A 8 -2.70 -5.66 -37.25
N VAL A 9 -2.44 -4.44 -37.74
CA VAL A 9 -1.21 -4.11 -38.45
C VAL A 9 -0.25 -3.52 -37.39
N PRO A 10 0.83 -4.24 -37.01
CA PRO A 10 1.77 -3.78 -36.00
C PRO A 10 2.47 -2.50 -36.43
N PHE A 11 2.95 -1.72 -35.45
CA PHE A 11 3.62 -0.45 -35.67
C PHE A 11 4.78 -0.51 -36.66
N ASP A 12 5.66 -1.52 -36.54
CA ASP A 12 6.79 -1.68 -37.45
C ASP A 12 6.37 -1.90 -38.90
N ASP A 13 5.25 -2.64 -39.13
CA ASP A 13 4.72 -2.85 -40.44
C ASP A 13 4.05 -1.57 -40.98
N VAL A 14 3.36 -0.81 -40.14
CA VAL A 14 2.81 0.50 -40.51
C VAL A 14 3.93 1.45 -40.95
N VAL A 15 5.04 1.53 -40.21
CA VAL A 15 6.20 2.37 -40.56
C VAL A 15 6.82 1.94 -41.92
N ARG A 16 6.93 0.65 -42.14
CA ARG A 16 7.45 0.09 -43.43
C ARG A 16 6.51 0.43 -44.59
N ILE A 17 5.21 0.33 -44.39
CA ILE A 17 4.19 0.72 -45.40
C ILE A 17 4.32 2.22 -45.75
N VAL A 18 4.47 3.06 -44.75
CA VAL A 18 4.57 4.51 -44.90
C VAL A 18 5.88 4.92 -45.58
N SER A 19 7.01 4.28 -45.22
CA SER A 19 8.32 4.58 -45.77
C SER A 19 8.57 4.12 -47.20
N GLY A 20 7.62 3.41 -47.81
CA GLY A 20 7.70 2.96 -49.23
C GLY A 20 8.76 1.86 -49.51
N ARG A 21 9.31 1.21 -48.45
CA ARG A 21 10.26 0.09 -48.60
C ARG A 21 9.51 -1.19 -49.02
N VAL A 22 9.54 -1.45 -50.31
CA VAL A 22 8.50 -2.13 -51.10
C VAL A 22 8.35 -3.65 -50.91
N THR A 23 9.33 -4.44 -50.55
CA THR A 23 9.26 -5.91 -50.72
C THR A 23 8.61 -6.69 -49.57
N LEU A 24 8.81 -6.29 -48.34
CA LEU A 24 8.20 -6.92 -47.13
C LEU A 24 6.74 -6.46 -46.94
N ASN A 25 6.42 -5.24 -47.37
CA ASN A 25 5.11 -4.61 -47.20
C ASN A 25 4.02 -5.31 -47.99
N GLN A 26 4.30 -5.78 -49.23
CA GLN A 26 3.29 -6.47 -50.06
C GLN A 26 2.87 -7.81 -49.43
N LYS A 27 3.81 -8.55 -48.85
CA LYS A 27 3.50 -9.86 -48.24
C LYS A 27 2.57 -9.68 -47.01
N ARG A 28 2.84 -8.70 -46.14
CA ARG A 28 2.01 -8.48 -44.96
C ARG A 28 0.63 -7.88 -45.31
N LEU A 29 0.57 -6.93 -46.20
CA LEU A 29 -0.72 -6.39 -46.69
C LEU A 29 -1.56 -7.48 -47.35
N ARG A 30 -0.94 -8.36 -48.13
CA ARG A 30 -1.62 -9.53 -48.70
C ARG A 30 -2.14 -10.47 -47.63
N GLN A 31 -1.32 -10.77 -46.61
CA GLN A 31 -1.73 -11.62 -45.49
C GLN A 31 -2.94 -11.05 -44.76
N VAL A 32 -2.92 -9.75 -44.43
CA VAL A 32 -4.06 -9.07 -43.78
C VAL A 32 -5.27 -9.08 -44.73
N HIS A 33 -5.04 -8.85 -46.04
CA HIS A 33 -6.08 -8.94 -47.04
C HIS A 33 -6.70 -10.34 -47.11
N GLU A 34 -5.88 -11.38 -47.19
CA GLU A 34 -6.31 -12.77 -47.21
C GLU A 34 -7.09 -13.15 -45.94
N GLU A 35 -6.66 -12.68 -44.75
CA GLU A 35 -7.40 -12.88 -43.50
C GLU A 35 -8.80 -12.26 -43.53
N ILE A 36 -8.92 -11.03 -44.03
CA ILE A 36 -10.20 -10.31 -44.10
C ILE A 36 -11.13 -10.94 -45.16
N VAL A 37 -10.59 -11.34 -46.32
CA VAL A 37 -11.35 -11.99 -47.38
C VAL A 37 -11.80 -13.38 -46.93
N ALA A 38 -10.95 -14.16 -46.27
CA ALA A 38 -11.30 -15.49 -45.78
C ALA A 38 -12.47 -15.44 -44.76
N GLN A 39 -12.55 -14.36 -43.98
CA GLN A 39 -13.60 -14.11 -42.98
C GLN A 39 -14.82 -13.38 -43.58
N GLN A 40 -14.82 -13.09 -44.90
CA GLN A 40 -15.91 -12.44 -45.64
C GLN A 40 -16.35 -11.09 -45.06
N TRP A 41 -15.40 -10.26 -44.54
CA TRP A 41 -15.75 -8.93 -44.08
C TRP A 41 -15.99 -7.98 -45.26
N GLN A 42 -17.23 -7.53 -45.37
CA GLN A 42 -17.60 -6.59 -46.44
C GLN A 42 -17.25 -5.15 -46.07
N LYS A 43 -17.48 -4.80 -44.81
CA LYS A 43 -17.21 -3.47 -44.29
C LYS A 43 -16.40 -3.53 -42.97
N VAL A 44 -15.47 -2.60 -42.84
CA VAL A 44 -14.52 -2.56 -41.76
C VAL A 44 -14.39 -1.15 -41.17
N SER A 45 -13.88 -1.07 -39.95
CA SER A 45 -13.37 0.16 -39.34
C SER A 45 -11.85 0.09 -39.19
N PHE A 46 -11.19 1.24 -39.37
CA PHE A 46 -9.78 1.42 -39.12
C PHE A 46 -9.63 2.33 -37.92
N ARG A 47 -8.92 1.87 -36.91
CA ARG A 47 -8.67 2.60 -35.67
C ARG A 47 -7.17 2.73 -35.43
N THR A 48 -6.72 3.94 -35.10
CA THR A 48 -5.34 4.19 -34.71
C THR A 48 -5.14 3.73 -33.26
N SER A 49 -4.08 2.96 -32.99
CA SER A 49 -3.60 2.64 -31.65
C SER A 49 -2.21 3.21 -31.51
N ALA A 50 -2.13 4.48 -31.11
CA ALA A 50 -0.88 5.22 -30.99
C ALA A 50 -0.16 4.92 -29.68
N ILE A 51 1.18 5.04 -29.69
CA ILE A 51 2.03 4.76 -28.51
C ILE A 51 1.64 5.64 -27.31
N ASP A 52 1.24 6.89 -27.57
CA ASP A 52 0.89 7.88 -26.54
C ASP A 52 -0.63 7.98 -26.28
N GLU A 53 -1.48 7.15 -26.91
CA GLU A 53 -2.94 7.29 -26.83
C GLU A 53 -3.47 7.13 -25.40
N ASP A 54 -2.95 6.14 -24.68
CA ASP A 54 -3.36 5.80 -23.30
C ASP A 54 -2.27 6.14 -22.26
N GLY A 55 -1.50 7.19 -22.51
CA GLY A 55 -0.43 7.61 -21.60
C GLY A 55 -0.95 8.03 -20.22
N ALA A 56 -0.19 7.70 -19.20
CA ALA A 56 -0.54 7.93 -17.78
C ALA A 56 -0.80 9.40 -17.40
N HIS A 57 -0.40 10.35 -18.23
CA HIS A 57 -0.41 11.78 -17.90
C HIS A 57 -1.24 12.67 -18.85
N ALA A 58 -1.56 12.17 -20.03
CA ALA A 58 -2.46 12.82 -20.97
C ALA A 58 -3.06 11.71 -21.84
N SER A 59 -4.38 11.65 -21.92
CA SER A 59 -5.07 10.80 -22.86
C SER A 59 -5.24 11.58 -24.17
N PHE A 60 -4.69 11.04 -25.23
CA PHE A 60 -4.97 11.53 -26.58
C PHE A 60 -6.28 10.95 -27.14
N ALA A 61 -7.16 10.45 -26.26
CA ALA A 61 -8.47 9.93 -26.62
C ALA A 61 -9.24 10.94 -27.46
N GLY A 62 -9.73 10.50 -28.63
CA GLY A 62 -10.44 11.36 -29.56
C GLY A 62 -9.56 12.33 -30.37
N GLN A 63 -8.23 12.30 -30.20
CA GLN A 63 -7.31 13.14 -31.01
C GLN A 63 -6.86 12.43 -32.29
N TYR A 64 -6.99 11.11 -32.35
CA TYR A 64 -6.63 10.30 -33.51
C TYR A 64 -7.88 9.95 -34.34
N ASP A 65 -7.74 9.98 -35.66
CA ASP A 65 -8.85 9.68 -36.55
C ASP A 65 -9.18 8.17 -36.54
N SER A 66 -10.47 7.89 -36.52
CA SER A 66 -11.04 6.56 -36.77
C SER A 66 -11.93 6.61 -37.98
N TYR A 67 -11.77 5.63 -38.87
CA TYR A 67 -12.54 5.54 -40.10
C TYR A 67 -13.47 4.34 -40.00
N VAL A 68 -14.77 4.59 -40.08
CA VAL A 68 -15.80 3.56 -39.90
C VAL A 68 -16.63 3.39 -41.16
N ASP A 69 -17.28 2.24 -41.29
CA ASP A 69 -18.18 1.90 -42.42
C ASP A 69 -17.48 1.92 -43.80
N ILE A 70 -16.24 1.51 -43.84
CA ILE A 70 -15.44 1.49 -45.07
C ILE A 70 -15.67 0.20 -45.84
N ASP A 71 -16.05 0.32 -47.11
CA ASP A 71 -16.11 -0.83 -48.03
C ASP A 71 -14.69 -1.39 -48.22
N TYR A 72 -14.53 -2.67 -47.88
CA TYR A 72 -13.22 -3.29 -47.90
C TYR A 72 -12.72 -3.56 -49.30
N SER A 73 -11.50 -3.14 -49.60
CA SER A 73 -10.72 -3.49 -50.77
C SER A 73 -9.24 -3.33 -50.51
N GLU A 74 -8.35 -3.93 -51.28
CA GLU A 74 -6.92 -3.78 -51.15
C GLU A 74 -6.47 -2.29 -51.25
N ALA A 75 -7.12 -1.53 -52.11
CA ALA A 75 -6.87 -0.10 -52.29
C ALA A 75 -7.26 0.71 -51.05
N THR A 76 -8.41 0.39 -50.41
CA THR A 76 -8.87 1.05 -49.17
C THR A 76 -8.00 0.64 -48.00
N LEU A 77 -7.50 -0.59 -47.92
CA LEU A 77 -6.60 -1.06 -46.89
C LEU A 77 -5.36 -0.15 -46.76
N LYS A 78 -4.63 0.03 -47.86
CA LYS A 78 -3.44 0.89 -47.91
C LYS A 78 -3.76 2.35 -47.59
N LYS A 79 -4.84 2.88 -48.21
CA LYS A 79 -5.30 4.26 -48.02
C LYS A 79 -5.53 4.60 -46.55
N TYR A 80 -6.28 3.74 -45.82
CA TYR A 80 -6.69 4.03 -44.47
C TYR A 80 -5.60 3.71 -43.45
N ILE A 81 -4.68 2.77 -43.69
CA ILE A 81 -3.46 2.61 -42.89
C ILE A 81 -2.61 3.89 -42.94
N LEU A 82 -2.41 4.46 -44.11
CA LEU A 82 -1.71 5.72 -44.30
C LEU A 82 -2.43 6.92 -43.64
N ALA A 83 -3.76 6.94 -43.69
CA ALA A 83 -4.56 7.99 -43.03
C ALA A 83 -4.45 7.91 -41.50
N CYS A 84 -4.56 6.72 -40.91
CA CYS A 84 -4.33 6.48 -39.49
C CYS A 84 -2.94 6.94 -39.04
N TYR A 85 -1.89 6.60 -39.81
CA TYR A 85 -0.53 7.06 -39.48
C TYR A 85 -0.42 8.60 -39.51
N LYS A 86 -0.97 9.26 -40.57
CA LYS A 86 -0.96 10.71 -40.68
C LYS A 86 -1.69 11.40 -39.53
N SER A 87 -2.77 10.81 -39.02
CA SER A 87 -3.54 11.36 -37.90
C SER A 87 -2.70 11.54 -36.65
N THR A 88 -1.70 10.66 -36.40
CA THR A 88 -0.81 10.73 -35.23
C THR A 88 0.09 11.97 -35.21
N THR A 89 0.26 12.65 -36.34
CA THR A 89 1.05 13.90 -36.46
C THR A 89 0.22 15.09 -36.90
N SER A 90 -1.10 15.00 -36.76
CA SER A 90 -2.03 16.09 -37.12
C SER A 90 -1.74 17.37 -36.32
N GLN A 91 -2.21 18.52 -36.84
CA GLN A 91 -2.04 19.78 -36.14
C GLN A 91 -2.76 19.80 -34.79
N ALA A 92 -3.89 19.12 -34.66
CA ALA A 92 -4.61 18.94 -33.40
C ALA A 92 -3.77 18.20 -32.37
N VAL A 93 -3.18 17.06 -32.76
CA VAL A 93 -2.30 16.25 -31.89
C VAL A 93 -1.06 17.06 -31.44
N ARG A 94 -0.43 17.82 -32.35
CA ARG A 94 0.72 18.66 -32.02
C ARG A 94 0.36 19.77 -31.04
N ARG A 95 -0.79 20.44 -31.23
CA ARG A 95 -1.28 21.47 -30.29
C ARG A 95 -1.58 20.87 -28.92
N TYR A 96 -2.25 19.75 -28.90
CA TYR A 96 -2.57 19.04 -27.65
C TYR A 96 -1.30 18.59 -26.90
N ALA A 97 -0.34 18.01 -27.59
CA ALA A 97 0.95 17.62 -27.01
C ALA A 97 1.71 18.83 -26.45
N ALA A 98 1.74 19.95 -27.17
CA ALA A 98 2.40 21.18 -26.72
C ALA A 98 1.77 21.75 -25.44
N LEU A 99 0.42 21.73 -25.32
CA LEU A 99 -0.30 22.14 -24.11
C LEU A 99 0.08 21.31 -22.88
N HIS A 100 0.46 20.05 -23.09
CA HIS A 100 0.87 19.11 -22.04
C HIS A 100 2.39 18.96 -21.90
N GLY A 101 3.19 19.82 -22.58
CA GLY A 101 4.66 19.82 -22.48
C GLY A 101 5.32 18.56 -23.04
N ARG A 102 4.70 17.90 -24.04
CA ARG A 102 5.19 16.65 -24.62
C ARG A 102 5.63 16.79 -26.07
N ALA A 103 6.60 15.96 -26.45
CA ALA A 103 6.94 15.74 -27.86
C ALA A 103 5.99 14.70 -28.46
N VAL A 104 5.49 14.96 -29.66
CA VAL A 104 4.68 14.01 -30.41
C VAL A 104 5.54 12.86 -30.91
N GLN A 105 5.19 11.62 -30.55
CA GLN A 105 5.79 10.44 -31.16
C GLN A 105 4.92 10.00 -32.37
N PRO A 106 5.43 10.10 -33.62
CA PRO A 106 4.65 9.74 -34.78
C PRO A 106 4.46 8.21 -34.87
N GLY A 107 3.23 7.78 -35.15
CA GLY A 107 2.89 6.41 -35.47
C GLY A 107 2.21 5.64 -34.36
N GLY A 108 1.79 4.45 -34.71
CA GLY A 108 1.06 3.48 -33.87
C GLY A 108 0.68 2.27 -34.71
N SER A 109 0.14 1.27 -34.05
CA SER A 109 -0.49 0.12 -34.74
C SER A 109 -1.84 0.54 -35.32
N VAL A 110 -2.33 -0.18 -36.30
CA VAL A 110 -3.68 0.03 -36.87
C VAL A 110 -4.52 -1.21 -36.60
N VAL A 111 -5.63 -1.02 -35.91
CA VAL A 111 -6.62 -2.07 -35.67
C VAL A 111 -7.66 -2.00 -36.78
N ILE A 112 -7.87 -3.10 -37.52
CA ILE A 112 -8.89 -3.25 -38.52
C ILE A 112 -9.96 -4.18 -37.96
N GLN A 113 -11.17 -3.67 -37.78
CA GLN A 113 -12.23 -4.39 -37.11
C GLN A 113 -13.46 -4.50 -38.02
N LYS A 114 -14.08 -5.68 -38.03
CA LYS A 114 -15.35 -5.93 -38.72
C LYS A 114 -16.43 -4.99 -38.20
N MET A 115 -17.19 -4.36 -39.09
CA MET A 115 -18.29 -3.48 -38.69
C MET A 115 -19.36 -4.26 -37.93
N PHE A 116 -19.80 -3.67 -36.79
CA PHE A 116 -20.94 -4.13 -36.04
C PHE A 116 -22.03 -3.05 -36.03
N TYR A 117 -23.18 -3.39 -36.61
CA TYR A 117 -24.29 -2.45 -36.81
C TYR A 117 -25.34 -2.61 -35.70
N GLY A 118 -25.21 -1.79 -34.66
CA GLY A 118 -26.17 -1.80 -33.58
C GLY A 118 -27.39 -0.93 -33.81
N LYS A 119 -28.49 -1.27 -33.17
CA LYS A 119 -29.69 -0.42 -33.06
C LYS A 119 -29.51 0.66 -32.02
N THR A 120 -28.65 0.40 -31.05
CA THR A 120 -28.28 1.32 -29.97
C THR A 120 -26.77 1.23 -29.76
N SER A 121 -26.11 2.37 -29.69
CA SER A 121 -24.68 2.44 -29.46
C SER A 121 -24.35 3.55 -28.47
N GLY A 122 -23.26 3.43 -27.73
CA GLY A 122 -22.90 4.44 -26.76
C GLY A 122 -21.58 4.20 -26.06
N VAL A 123 -21.39 4.98 -25.01
CA VAL A 123 -20.24 4.87 -24.12
C VAL A 123 -20.76 4.64 -22.70
N ILE A 124 -20.08 3.80 -21.94
CA ILE A 124 -20.27 3.67 -20.50
C ILE A 124 -18.99 4.07 -19.77
N PHE A 125 -19.15 5.01 -18.87
CA PHE A 125 -18.10 5.38 -17.91
C PHE A 125 -18.35 4.61 -16.62
N SER A 126 -17.36 3.84 -16.20
CA SER A 126 -17.51 2.98 -15.01
C SER A 126 -17.57 3.77 -13.69
N GLU A 127 -17.23 5.07 -13.69
CA GLU A 127 -17.22 5.91 -12.51
C GLU A 127 -17.53 7.36 -12.87
N ASP A 128 -18.47 7.98 -12.13
CA ASP A 128 -18.83 9.39 -12.26
C ASP A 128 -18.22 10.26 -11.15
N GLY A 129 -17.39 9.65 -10.28
CA GLY A 129 -16.84 10.31 -9.09
C GLY A 129 -17.77 10.30 -7.87
N LYS A 130 -19.02 9.84 -8.02
CA LYS A 130 -20.02 9.73 -6.93
C LYS A 130 -20.41 8.29 -6.64
N GLY A 131 -19.77 7.32 -7.30
CA GLY A 131 -20.04 5.89 -7.15
C GLY A 131 -21.12 5.36 -8.09
N ASN A 132 -21.44 6.09 -9.15
CA ASN A 132 -22.35 5.61 -10.21
C ASN A 132 -21.58 5.32 -11.48
N MET A 133 -22.17 4.49 -12.35
CA MET A 133 -21.81 4.38 -13.74
C MET A 133 -22.67 5.32 -14.56
N GLN A 134 -22.07 6.01 -15.52
CA GLN A 134 -22.78 6.88 -16.47
C GLN A 134 -22.82 6.19 -17.82
N VAL A 135 -24.03 5.97 -18.34
CA VAL A 135 -24.26 5.38 -19.66
C VAL A 135 -24.82 6.46 -20.55
N ALA A 136 -24.06 6.85 -21.57
CA ALA A 136 -24.52 7.77 -22.61
C ALA A 136 -24.74 6.96 -23.90
N TYR A 137 -25.92 7.03 -24.52
CA TYR A 137 -26.23 6.22 -25.71
C TYR A 137 -27.17 6.92 -26.66
N SER A 138 -27.12 6.50 -27.94
CA SER A 138 -27.98 6.91 -29.01
C SER A 138 -28.67 5.69 -29.61
N ARG A 139 -29.88 5.86 -30.14
CA ARG A 139 -30.64 4.83 -30.84
C ARG A 139 -30.22 4.72 -32.31
N SER A 140 -28.95 4.91 -32.59
CA SER A 140 -28.35 4.77 -33.91
C SER A 140 -26.85 4.51 -33.74
N TRP A 141 -26.30 3.65 -34.61
CA TRP A 141 -24.86 3.43 -34.67
C TRP A 141 -24.12 4.55 -35.44
N ARG A 142 -24.83 5.35 -36.25
CA ARG A 142 -24.23 6.43 -37.05
C ARG A 142 -23.95 7.72 -36.26
N ASN A 143 -24.66 7.93 -35.18
CA ASN A 143 -24.49 9.13 -34.37
C ASN A 143 -23.54 8.80 -33.24
N SER A 144 -22.30 9.28 -33.34
CA SER A 144 -21.37 9.19 -32.22
C SER A 144 -21.96 10.00 -31.06
N VAL A 145 -22.01 9.41 -29.87
CA VAL A 145 -22.51 10.05 -28.65
C VAL A 145 -21.64 11.26 -28.27
N VAL A 146 -20.43 11.33 -28.84
CA VAL A 146 -19.45 12.40 -28.57
C VAL A 146 -19.80 13.69 -29.31
N ASP A 147 -20.54 13.61 -30.42
CA ASP A 147 -20.78 14.78 -31.30
C ASP A 147 -22.22 15.31 -31.26
N ASN A 148 -23.12 14.78 -30.42
CA ASN A 148 -24.55 15.06 -30.56
C ASN A 148 -25.23 15.45 -29.24
N ASP A 149 -25.86 16.61 -29.20
CA ASP A 149 -26.72 17.12 -28.10
C ASP A 149 -27.96 16.23 -27.78
N SER A 150 -28.17 15.14 -28.52
CA SER A 150 -29.33 14.23 -28.41
C SER A 150 -29.03 12.86 -27.79
N ALA A 151 -27.93 12.70 -27.08
CA ALA A 151 -27.61 11.47 -26.35
C ALA A 151 -28.52 11.30 -25.14
N GLU A 152 -29.12 10.11 -24.98
CA GLU A 152 -29.80 9.73 -23.73
C GLU A 152 -28.75 9.39 -22.67
N GLU A 153 -28.88 9.96 -21.46
CA GLU A 153 -27.98 9.66 -20.35
C GLU A 153 -28.71 8.89 -19.25
N LEU A 154 -28.02 7.90 -18.70
CA LEU A 154 -28.52 7.08 -17.61
C LEU A 154 -27.44 6.93 -16.53
N LEU A 155 -27.79 7.23 -15.29
CA LEU A 155 -26.94 6.98 -14.13
C LEU A 155 -27.37 5.69 -13.44
N VAL A 156 -26.44 4.75 -13.29
CA VAL A 156 -26.68 3.47 -12.62
C VAL A 156 -25.77 3.39 -11.40
N ALA A 157 -26.36 3.32 -10.22
CA ALA A 157 -25.59 3.18 -8.97
C ALA A 157 -24.85 1.83 -8.95
N LYS A 158 -23.54 1.83 -8.73
CA LYS A 158 -22.74 0.60 -8.66
C LYS A 158 -23.23 -0.39 -7.59
N ASN A 159 -23.90 0.09 -6.55
CA ASN A 159 -24.40 -0.72 -5.45
C ASN A 159 -25.82 -1.27 -5.68
N ASP A 160 -26.47 -0.91 -6.78
CA ASP A 160 -27.88 -1.26 -7.05
C ASP A 160 -28.08 -1.89 -8.43
N LEU A 161 -27.10 -2.70 -8.87
CA LEU A 161 -27.06 -3.29 -10.21
C LEU A 161 -28.23 -4.23 -10.52
N HIS A 162 -28.90 -4.78 -9.51
CA HIS A 162 -29.97 -5.76 -9.66
C HIS A 162 -31.38 -5.17 -9.53
N THR A 163 -31.52 -3.95 -9.02
CA THR A 163 -32.83 -3.32 -8.76
C THR A 163 -33.13 -2.15 -9.68
N ALA A 164 -32.14 -1.69 -10.46
CA ALA A 164 -32.35 -0.64 -11.44
C ALA A 164 -33.34 -1.11 -12.54
N LYS A 165 -34.45 -0.35 -12.73
CA LYS A 165 -35.40 -0.58 -13.81
C LYS A 165 -34.80 -0.12 -15.14
N VAL A 166 -33.84 -0.86 -15.68
CA VAL A 166 -33.16 -0.58 -16.93
C VAL A 166 -33.29 -1.79 -17.88
N PRO A 167 -33.19 -1.59 -19.20
CA PRO A 167 -33.22 -2.68 -20.16
C PRO A 167 -32.18 -3.77 -19.86
N SER A 168 -32.50 -5.02 -20.19
CA SER A 168 -31.63 -6.17 -19.88
C SER A 168 -30.21 -6.07 -20.45
N TYR A 169 -30.07 -5.49 -21.63
CA TYR A 169 -28.75 -5.27 -22.25
C TYR A 169 -27.92 -4.21 -21.51
N ILE A 170 -28.57 -3.18 -20.91
CA ILE A 170 -27.89 -2.21 -20.04
C ILE A 170 -27.47 -2.89 -18.73
N GLN A 171 -28.26 -3.79 -18.16
CA GLN A 171 -27.86 -4.55 -16.96
C GLN A 171 -26.62 -5.41 -17.27
N GLN A 172 -26.60 -6.10 -18.42
CA GLN A 172 -25.43 -6.87 -18.87
C GLN A 172 -24.20 -5.97 -19.06
N LEU A 173 -24.38 -4.82 -19.73
CA LEU A 173 -23.32 -3.83 -19.94
C LEU A 173 -22.69 -3.40 -18.61
N VAL A 174 -23.50 -3.02 -17.63
CA VAL A 174 -23.07 -2.56 -16.32
C VAL A 174 -22.33 -3.66 -15.54
N VAL A 175 -22.83 -4.90 -15.57
CA VAL A 175 -22.19 -6.06 -14.93
C VAL A 175 -20.81 -6.33 -15.53
N ILE A 176 -20.73 -6.35 -16.88
CA ILE A 176 -19.45 -6.59 -17.58
C ILE A 176 -18.47 -5.44 -17.33
N THR A 177 -18.94 -4.19 -17.38
CA THR A 177 -18.12 -3.01 -17.09
C THR A 177 -17.55 -3.07 -15.66
N SER A 178 -18.37 -3.47 -14.65
CA SER A 178 -17.91 -3.66 -13.28
C SER A 178 -16.82 -4.72 -13.16
N ARG A 179 -16.91 -5.77 -13.96
CA ARG A 179 -15.90 -6.83 -14.02
C ARG A 179 -14.61 -6.31 -14.64
N LEU A 180 -14.70 -5.62 -15.77
CA LEU A 180 -13.55 -5.06 -16.47
C LEU A 180 -12.83 -4.00 -15.62
N GLU A 181 -13.57 -3.11 -14.95
CA GLU A 181 -12.99 -2.15 -13.99
C GLU A 181 -12.18 -2.85 -12.90
N ARG A 182 -12.68 -3.97 -12.37
CA ARG A 182 -11.96 -4.75 -11.36
C ARG A 182 -10.71 -5.42 -11.91
N GLU A 183 -10.81 -6.05 -13.09
CA GLU A 183 -9.67 -6.71 -13.75
C GLU A 183 -8.59 -5.71 -14.14
N MET A 184 -8.96 -4.53 -14.62
CA MET A 184 -8.03 -3.45 -14.96
C MET A 184 -7.57 -2.64 -13.73
N SER A 185 -8.15 -2.88 -12.55
CA SER A 185 -7.86 -2.17 -11.28
C SER A 185 -7.97 -0.64 -11.37
N ARG A 186 -8.78 -0.14 -12.31
CA ARG A 186 -9.00 1.30 -12.57
C ARG A 186 -10.32 1.55 -13.27
N PRO A 187 -10.91 2.77 -13.14
CA PRO A 187 -12.08 3.14 -13.91
C PRO A 187 -11.83 3.08 -15.42
N VAL A 188 -12.85 2.68 -16.14
CA VAL A 188 -12.79 2.50 -17.58
C VAL A 188 -13.92 3.25 -18.28
N ASP A 189 -13.65 3.69 -19.49
CA ASP A 189 -14.65 4.03 -20.48
C ASP A 189 -14.74 2.92 -21.53
N ILE A 190 -15.94 2.55 -21.94
CA ILE A 190 -16.15 1.45 -22.87
C ILE A 190 -17.13 1.89 -23.95
N GLU A 191 -16.66 1.84 -25.20
CA GLU A 191 -17.53 1.98 -26.37
C GLU A 191 -18.25 0.65 -26.62
N TRP A 192 -19.55 0.69 -26.74
CA TRP A 192 -20.39 -0.49 -26.93
C TRP A 192 -21.48 -0.27 -28.00
N SER A 193 -21.99 -1.39 -28.53
CA SER A 193 -23.10 -1.37 -29.49
C SER A 193 -24.00 -2.59 -29.27
N TYR A 194 -25.30 -2.42 -29.46
CA TYR A 194 -26.32 -3.46 -29.28
C TYR A 194 -27.24 -3.55 -30.52
N ASP A 195 -27.30 -4.73 -31.13
CA ASP A 195 -28.07 -4.95 -32.38
C ASP A 195 -29.53 -5.37 -32.15
N GLY A 196 -29.96 -5.51 -30.91
CA GLY A 196 -31.25 -6.02 -30.49
C GLY A 196 -31.22 -7.48 -30.02
N ARG A 197 -30.08 -8.17 -30.17
CA ARG A 197 -29.84 -9.56 -29.73
C ARG A 197 -28.55 -9.70 -28.94
N SER A 198 -27.48 -9.13 -29.44
CA SER A 198 -26.13 -9.23 -28.85
C SER A 198 -25.54 -7.86 -28.51
N LEU A 199 -24.84 -7.80 -27.41
CA LEU A 199 -24.07 -6.64 -26.95
C LEU A 199 -22.62 -6.84 -27.41
N ALA A 200 -22.06 -5.89 -28.16
CA ALA A 200 -20.68 -5.88 -28.62
C ALA A 200 -19.89 -4.78 -27.94
N PHE A 201 -18.65 -5.09 -27.59
CA PHE A 201 -17.67 -4.16 -26.99
C PHE A 201 -16.66 -3.76 -28.06
N LEU A 202 -16.62 -2.47 -28.39
CA LEU A 202 -15.86 -1.94 -29.52
C LEU A 202 -14.50 -1.42 -29.09
N GLN A 203 -14.43 -0.78 -27.93
CA GLN A 203 -13.19 -0.22 -27.37
C GLN A 203 -13.31 -0.12 -25.86
N ILE A 204 -12.18 -0.32 -25.16
CA ILE A 204 -12.04 -0.06 -23.74
C ILE A 204 -10.84 0.86 -23.53
N ARG A 205 -11.00 1.88 -22.69
CA ARG A 205 -9.94 2.82 -22.31
C ARG A 205 -9.94 3.07 -20.80
N PRO A 206 -8.80 3.47 -20.24
CA PRO A 206 -8.78 4.05 -18.91
C PRO A 206 -9.56 5.37 -18.90
N LEU A 207 -10.41 5.57 -17.90
CA LEU A 207 -11.11 6.82 -17.72
C LEU A 207 -10.16 7.87 -17.14
N THR A 208 -9.81 8.90 -17.94
CA THR A 208 -8.83 9.95 -17.58
C THR A 208 -9.49 11.30 -17.24
N THR A 209 -10.78 11.47 -17.53
CA THR A 209 -11.51 12.75 -17.46
C THR A 209 -12.20 13.02 -16.12
N LEU A 210 -12.00 12.17 -15.11
CA LEU A 210 -12.50 12.47 -13.76
C LEU A 210 -11.83 13.73 -13.23
N SER A 211 -12.62 14.65 -12.66
CA SER A 211 -12.10 15.87 -12.05
C SER A 211 -11.02 15.54 -11.01
N LEU A 212 -10.04 16.43 -10.82
CA LEU A 212 -8.94 16.27 -9.85
C LEU A 212 -9.40 15.87 -8.43
N GLU A 213 -10.65 16.20 -8.07
CA GLU A 213 -11.26 15.81 -6.78
C GLU A 213 -11.55 14.31 -6.68
N TYR A 214 -11.71 13.61 -7.79
CA TYR A 214 -12.09 12.20 -7.85
C TYR A 214 -11.05 11.30 -8.54
N GLN A 215 -9.88 11.82 -8.90
CA GLN A 215 -8.81 10.96 -9.38
C GLN A 215 -8.52 9.89 -8.34
N LEU A 216 -8.52 8.63 -8.78
CA LEU A 216 -8.08 7.53 -7.93
C LEU A 216 -6.66 7.81 -7.46
N ALA A 217 -6.54 8.33 -6.27
CA ALA A 217 -5.25 8.56 -5.65
C ALA A 217 -4.94 7.39 -4.71
N TRP A 218 -3.74 6.87 -4.88
CA TRP A 218 -3.19 5.83 -4.03
C TRP A 218 -2.01 6.41 -3.28
N ASP A 219 -1.91 6.13 -2.01
CA ASP A 219 -0.85 6.66 -1.15
C ASP A 219 -0.24 5.55 -0.31
N SER A 220 1.08 5.42 -0.37
CA SER A 220 1.82 4.42 0.40
C SER A 220 2.55 5.00 1.62
N THR A 221 2.49 6.31 1.85
CA THR A 221 3.29 7.00 2.88
C THR A 221 3.16 6.36 4.26
N ASN A 222 1.93 6.09 4.71
CA ASN A 222 1.69 5.47 6.01
C ASN A 222 1.74 3.94 5.99
N ILE A 223 1.18 3.31 4.93
CA ILE A 223 1.10 1.85 4.89
C ILE A 223 2.47 1.21 4.70
N SER A 224 3.41 1.91 4.09
CA SER A 224 4.80 1.46 3.94
C SER A 224 5.59 1.39 5.26
N GLU A 225 5.09 1.95 6.37
CA GLU A 225 5.64 1.68 7.71
C GLU A 225 5.34 0.25 8.15
N ASN A 226 4.24 -0.35 7.68
CA ASN A 226 3.86 -1.73 8.02
C ASN A 226 4.30 -2.75 6.95
N TYR A 227 4.34 -2.33 5.68
CA TYR A 227 4.68 -3.17 4.52
C TYR A 227 5.71 -2.44 3.66
N PRO A 228 6.97 -2.33 4.14
CA PRO A 228 8.02 -1.59 3.45
C PRO A 228 8.51 -2.31 2.20
N GLY A 229 8.97 -1.56 1.20
CA GLY A 229 9.56 -2.12 -0.01
C GLY A 229 8.61 -3.03 -0.77
N VAL A 230 9.17 -4.07 -1.40
CA VAL A 230 8.39 -5.07 -2.15
C VAL A 230 7.74 -6.05 -1.16
N THR A 231 6.45 -6.27 -1.31
CA THR A 231 5.62 -7.21 -0.57
C THR A 231 5.15 -8.30 -1.54
N LEU A 232 5.21 -9.56 -1.15
CA LEU A 232 4.82 -10.67 -2.04
C LEU A 232 3.30 -10.85 -2.14
N PRO A 233 2.81 -11.49 -3.21
CA PRO A 233 1.38 -11.63 -3.49
C PRO A 233 0.56 -12.24 -2.37
N LEU A 234 1.11 -13.23 -1.63
CA LEU A 234 0.40 -13.85 -0.51
C LEU A 234 0.09 -12.84 0.59
N THR A 235 1.09 -12.07 1.02
CA THR A 235 0.90 -11.04 2.04
C THR A 235 -0.12 -10.01 1.57
N TYR A 236 -0.04 -9.55 0.32
CA TYR A 236 -1.02 -8.58 -0.20
C TYR A 236 -2.46 -9.13 -0.19
N SER A 237 -2.68 -10.35 -0.69
CA SER A 237 -4.01 -10.96 -0.72
C SER A 237 -4.55 -11.21 0.68
N PHE A 238 -3.70 -11.64 1.62
CA PHE A 238 -4.02 -11.83 3.02
C PHE A 238 -4.48 -10.53 3.67
N ILE A 239 -3.68 -9.45 3.59
CA ILE A 239 -4.03 -8.17 4.22
C ILE A 239 -5.25 -7.52 3.58
N ARG A 240 -5.44 -7.65 2.26
CA ARG A 240 -6.62 -7.15 1.57
C ARG A 240 -7.91 -7.71 2.17
N SER A 241 -7.95 -9.01 2.43
CA SER A 241 -9.10 -9.66 3.06
C SER A 241 -9.29 -9.26 4.53
N VAL A 242 -8.18 -9.01 5.26
CA VAL A 242 -8.21 -8.49 6.64
C VAL A 242 -8.86 -7.10 6.67
N TYR A 243 -8.42 -6.18 5.81
CA TYR A 243 -8.98 -4.84 5.75
C TYR A 243 -10.46 -4.86 5.37
N ALA A 244 -10.86 -5.68 4.40
CA ALA A 244 -12.24 -5.84 3.97
C ALA A 244 -13.19 -6.32 5.08
N THR A 245 -12.67 -7.00 6.10
CA THR A 245 -13.45 -7.57 7.22
C THR A 245 -13.44 -6.65 8.45
N VAL A 246 -12.26 -6.14 8.82
CA VAL A 246 -12.07 -5.44 10.10
C VAL A 246 -12.78 -4.08 10.14
N TYR A 247 -12.77 -3.31 9.05
CA TYR A 247 -13.37 -1.98 9.04
C TYR A 247 -14.90 -1.99 9.06
N PRO A 248 -15.61 -2.87 8.34
CA PRO A 248 -17.06 -3.06 8.54
C PRO A 248 -17.42 -3.43 9.98
N ASP A 249 -16.66 -4.34 10.61
CA ASP A 249 -16.91 -4.74 12.00
C ASP A 249 -16.66 -3.60 12.99
N PHE A 250 -15.63 -2.80 12.75
CA PHE A 250 -15.40 -1.57 13.52
C PHE A 250 -16.58 -0.60 13.41
N LEU A 251 -17.05 -0.31 12.20
CA LEU A 251 -18.20 0.58 11.98
C LEU A 251 -19.49 0.03 12.59
N LYS A 252 -19.72 -1.27 12.49
CA LYS A 252 -20.86 -1.94 13.16
C LYS A 252 -20.80 -1.77 14.68
N ARG A 253 -19.60 -1.89 15.27
CA ARG A 253 -19.38 -1.71 16.71
C ARG A 253 -19.72 -0.31 17.19
N ILE A 254 -19.42 0.71 16.41
CA ILE A 254 -19.76 2.11 16.72
C ILE A 254 -21.22 2.49 16.35
N GLY A 255 -22.02 1.51 15.89
CA GLY A 255 -23.46 1.67 15.71
C GLY A 255 -23.92 2.04 14.29
N ILE A 256 -23.07 1.86 13.28
CA ILE A 256 -23.49 2.04 11.88
C ILE A 256 -24.39 0.87 11.46
N SER A 257 -25.52 1.19 10.81
CA SER A 257 -26.51 0.20 10.41
C SER A 257 -25.99 -0.74 9.31
N LYS A 258 -26.46 -2.00 9.33
CA LYS A 258 -26.12 -3.00 8.32
C LYS A 258 -26.42 -2.50 6.90
N LYS A 259 -27.57 -1.86 6.67
CA LYS A 259 -27.96 -1.29 5.37
C LYS A 259 -26.90 -0.30 4.84
N LYS A 260 -26.37 0.56 5.72
CA LYS A 260 -25.33 1.54 5.35
C LYS A 260 -23.99 0.85 5.09
N LEU A 261 -23.66 -0.21 5.83
CA LEU A 261 -22.45 -1.02 5.59
C LEU A 261 -22.51 -1.77 4.27
N ASP A 262 -23.66 -2.39 3.97
CA ASP A 262 -23.86 -3.12 2.72
C ASP A 262 -23.77 -2.17 1.50
N ALA A 263 -24.28 -0.95 1.61
CA ALA A 263 -24.15 0.09 0.58
C ALA A 263 -22.69 0.49 0.28
N HIS A 264 -21.78 0.28 1.24
CA HIS A 264 -20.35 0.59 1.08
C HIS A 264 -19.46 -0.67 0.92
N ARG A 265 -20.07 -1.83 0.65
CA ARG A 265 -19.33 -3.11 0.57
C ARG A 265 -18.18 -3.08 -0.44
N ALA A 266 -18.40 -2.46 -1.60
CA ALA A 266 -17.37 -2.30 -2.62
C ALA A 266 -16.18 -1.45 -2.14
N MET A 267 -16.43 -0.39 -1.36
CA MET A 267 -15.39 0.44 -0.74
C MET A 267 -14.45 -0.40 0.13
N PHE A 268 -15.00 -1.28 0.99
CA PHE A 268 -14.19 -2.11 1.89
C PHE A 268 -13.35 -3.14 1.14
N ALA A 269 -13.87 -3.70 0.04
CA ALA A 269 -13.13 -4.65 -0.80
C ALA A 269 -11.94 -4.00 -1.52
N HIS A 270 -11.94 -2.67 -1.68
CA HIS A 270 -10.96 -1.90 -2.44
C HIS A 270 -10.23 -0.84 -1.60
N MET A 271 -9.99 -1.09 -0.32
CA MET A 271 -9.23 -0.18 0.55
C MET A 271 -7.73 -0.16 0.23
N LEU A 272 -7.22 -1.24 -0.31
CA LEU A 272 -5.81 -1.43 -0.65
C LEU A 272 -5.62 -1.63 -2.16
N GLY A 273 -4.50 -1.10 -2.68
CA GLY A 273 -3.99 -1.34 -4.03
C GLY A 273 -2.60 -1.96 -4.00
N TYR A 274 -2.20 -2.56 -5.12
CA TYR A 274 -0.93 -3.26 -5.27
C TYR A 274 -0.29 -2.90 -6.61
N PHE A 275 0.80 -2.15 -6.56
CA PHE A 275 1.50 -1.64 -7.74
C PHE A 275 2.98 -1.93 -7.62
N GLU A 276 3.54 -2.58 -8.62
CA GLU A 276 4.96 -2.99 -8.66
C GLU A 276 5.42 -3.59 -7.31
N GLY A 277 4.65 -4.55 -6.82
CA GLY A 277 4.95 -5.22 -5.56
C GLY A 277 4.76 -4.38 -4.29
N ARG A 278 4.25 -3.15 -4.35
CA ARG A 278 4.08 -2.27 -3.19
C ARG A 278 2.62 -2.06 -2.86
N VAL A 279 2.33 -1.93 -1.58
CA VAL A 279 0.98 -1.76 -1.03
C VAL A 279 0.64 -0.28 -0.87
N PHE A 280 -0.56 0.10 -1.28
CA PHE A 280 -1.07 1.47 -1.23
C PHE A 280 -2.44 1.53 -0.57
N TYR A 281 -2.75 2.63 0.10
CA TYR A 281 -4.11 3.00 0.47
C TYR A 281 -4.84 3.66 -0.69
N ARG A 282 -6.08 3.26 -0.95
CA ARG A 282 -6.98 3.96 -1.86
C ARG A 282 -7.59 5.16 -1.13
N ILE A 283 -7.13 6.36 -1.44
CA ILE A 283 -7.50 7.59 -0.71
C ILE A 283 -9.01 7.83 -0.73
N SER A 284 -9.69 7.60 -1.85
CA SER A 284 -11.15 7.74 -1.95
C SER A 284 -11.90 6.81 -0.99
N SER A 285 -11.45 5.57 -0.81
CA SER A 285 -12.06 4.63 0.15
C SER A 285 -11.87 5.11 1.59
N TRP A 286 -10.74 5.70 1.90
CA TRP A 286 -10.49 6.28 3.23
C TRP A 286 -11.34 7.51 3.51
N TYR A 287 -11.55 8.40 2.54
CA TYR A 287 -12.46 9.52 2.70
C TYR A 287 -13.91 9.06 2.90
N GLN A 288 -14.38 8.08 2.12
CA GLN A 288 -15.70 7.49 2.31
C GLN A 288 -15.85 6.84 3.70
N LEU A 289 -14.81 6.13 4.18
CA LEU A 289 -14.81 5.57 5.54
C LEU A 289 -14.99 6.65 6.60
N VAL A 290 -14.26 7.77 6.46
CA VAL A 290 -14.36 8.91 7.39
C VAL A 290 -15.78 9.52 7.36
N ASP A 291 -16.37 9.66 6.16
CA ASP A 291 -17.72 10.22 6.01
C ASP A 291 -18.82 9.36 6.66
N VAL A 292 -18.57 8.07 6.79
CA VAL A 292 -19.48 7.14 7.48
C VAL A 292 -19.40 7.27 9.00
N ILE A 293 -18.27 7.75 9.56
CA ILE A 293 -18.06 7.88 11.01
C ILE A 293 -18.84 9.10 11.55
N PRO A 294 -19.68 8.95 12.60
CA PRO A 294 -20.42 10.04 13.18
C PRO A 294 -19.51 11.13 13.76
N GLY A 295 -19.83 12.39 13.50
CA GLY A 295 -19.06 13.53 14.01
C GLY A 295 -17.79 13.89 13.21
N SER A 296 -17.58 13.27 12.05
CA SER A 296 -16.41 13.46 11.18
C SER A 296 -16.32 14.82 10.46
N LYS A 297 -17.11 15.83 10.88
CA LYS A 297 -17.08 17.19 10.30
C LYS A 297 -15.66 17.82 10.23
N ASN A 298 -14.68 17.28 10.93
CA ASN A 298 -13.29 17.73 10.95
C ASN A 298 -12.38 16.77 10.12
N ARG A 299 -12.59 16.73 8.82
CA ARG A 299 -11.72 15.98 7.87
C ARG A 299 -10.24 16.36 8.02
N SER A 300 -9.95 17.62 8.39
CA SER A 300 -8.59 18.12 8.55
C SER A 300 -7.71 17.30 9.50
N TYR A 301 -8.30 16.62 10.47
CA TYR A 301 -7.57 15.76 11.40
C TYR A 301 -7.17 14.41 10.76
N PHE A 302 -8.06 13.84 9.96
CA PHE A 302 -7.78 12.63 9.18
C PHE A 302 -6.84 12.91 8.00
N GLU A 303 -6.97 14.08 7.39
CA GLU A 303 -6.05 14.55 6.34
C GLU A 303 -4.64 14.73 6.88
N ALA A 304 -4.47 15.25 8.09
CA ALA A 304 -3.17 15.36 8.75
C ALA A 304 -2.54 13.99 9.07
N MET A 305 -3.36 12.95 9.23
CA MET A 305 -2.89 11.57 9.44
C MET A 305 -2.50 10.89 8.12
N LEU A 306 -3.26 11.13 7.06
CA LEU A 306 -3.02 10.54 5.74
C LEU A 306 -2.02 11.37 4.91
N ASN A 307 -1.93 12.68 5.17
CA ASN A 307 -1.12 13.58 4.36
C ASN A 307 -0.62 14.78 5.19
N PRO A 308 0.52 14.67 5.88
CA PRO A 308 1.05 15.76 6.71
C PRO A 308 1.48 17.01 5.91
N VAL A 309 1.59 16.95 4.58
CA VAL A 309 2.25 17.98 3.75
C VAL A 309 1.30 18.91 2.99
N LYS A 310 0.03 18.58 2.78
CA LYS A 310 -0.92 19.48 2.08
C LYS A 310 -2.25 19.61 2.82
N LYS A 311 -2.59 20.83 3.23
CA LYS A 311 -3.98 21.25 3.50
C LYS A 311 -4.72 21.31 2.17
N GLN A 312 -5.41 20.26 1.78
CA GLN A 312 -6.43 20.34 0.74
C GLN A 312 -7.72 20.81 1.41
N THR A 313 -8.21 21.95 0.98
CA THR A 313 -9.54 22.48 1.33
C THR A 313 -10.60 21.65 0.62
N ALA A 314 -10.97 20.53 1.23
CA ALA A 314 -12.14 19.79 0.77
C ALA A 314 -13.41 20.56 1.16
N GLN A 315 -14.24 20.85 0.16
CA GLN A 315 -15.56 21.45 0.38
C GLN A 315 -16.41 20.52 1.24
N THR A 316 -16.83 21.01 2.39
CA THR A 316 -17.73 20.31 3.31
C THR A 316 -19.14 20.30 2.72
N GLN A 317 -19.60 19.18 2.21
CA GLN A 317 -21.03 18.98 1.98
C GLN A 317 -21.76 19.01 3.33
N HIS A 318 -22.67 19.96 3.49
CA HIS A 318 -23.54 20.08 4.64
C HIS A 318 -24.55 18.92 4.66
N GLN A 319 -24.19 17.81 5.30
CA GLN A 319 -25.20 16.81 5.67
C GLN A 319 -26.05 17.36 6.84
N ARG A 320 -27.39 17.39 6.65
CA ARG A 320 -28.35 17.71 7.71
C ARG A 320 -28.15 16.76 8.90
N THR A 321 -28.05 17.29 10.09
CA THR A 321 -27.99 16.53 11.35
C THR A 321 -29.32 15.82 11.56
N ASP A 322 -29.35 14.52 11.28
CA ASP A 322 -30.49 13.66 11.58
C ASP A 322 -30.34 13.08 13.00
N ILE A 323 -31.46 12.84 13.69
CA ILE A 323 -31.50 12.20 15.02
C ILE A 323 -30.69 10.91 15.07
N ARG A 324 -30.70 10.16 13.99
CA ARG A 324 -29.87 8.93 13.84
C ARG A 324 -28.35 9.19 13.95
N SER A 325 -27.89 10.34 13.46
CA SER A 325 -26.50 10.76 13.57
C SER A 325 -26.13 11.11 15.01
N VAL A 326 -27.06 11.69 15.77
CA VAL A 326 -26.85 11.98 17.20
C VAL A 326 -26.78 10.69 18.02
N ILE A 327 -27.68 9.73 17.78
CA ILE A 327 -27.68 8.41 18.45
C ILE A 327 -26.36 7.66 18.13
N ALA A 328 -25.91 7.69 16.87
CA ALA A 328 -24.64 7.07 16.49
C ALA A 328 -23.42 7.75 17.16
N LEU A 329 -23.45 9.08 17.29
CA LEU A 329 -22.41 9.82 18.04
C LEU A 329 -22.41 9.44 19.52
N LEU A 330 -23.57 9.36 20.16
CA LEU A 330 -23.67 8.94 21.56
C LEU A 330 -23.16 7.51 21.75
N ARG A 331 -23.54 6.58 20.87
CA ARG A 331 -22.99 5.21 20.86
C ARG A 331 -21.48 5.20 20.70
N PHE A 332 -20.94 5.98 19.77
CA PHE A 332 -19.51 6.10 19.57
C PHE A 332 -18.80 6.58 20.84
N LEU A 333 -19.33 7.60 21.51
CA LEU A 333 -18.79 8.09 22.78
C LEU A 333 -18.86 7.05 23.90
N CYS A 334 -19.96 6.29 24.01
CA CYS A 334 -20.07 5.17 24.96
C CYS A 334 -19.06 4.07 24.69
N VAL A 335 -18.86 3.68 23.42
CA VAL A 335 -17.87 2.67 23.00
C VAL A 335 -16.45 3.17 23.27
N LEU A 336 -16.19 4.46 23.03
CA LEU A 336 -14.92 5.09 23.33
C LEU A 336 -14.63 5.10 24.83
N ALA A 337 -15.61 5.38 25.67
CA ALA A 337 -15.49 5.31 27.14
C ALA A 337 -15.25 3.87 27.63
N ALA A 338 -15.92 2.88 27.03
CA ALA A 338 -15.74 1.46 27.32
C ALA A 338 -14.45 0.86 26.76
N SER A 339 -13.71 1.57 25.90
CA SER A 339 -12.60 1.06 25.11
C SER A 339 -11.50 0.39 25.97
N GLN A 340 -11.25 0.88 27.19
CA GLN A 340 -10.27 0.26 28.07
C GLN A 340 -10.70 -1.12 28.59
N ARG A 341 -11.99 -1.28 28.91
CA ARG A 341 -12.56 -2.59 29.31
C ARG A 341 -12.53 -3.55 28.12
N LEU A 342 -12.85 -3.04 26.92
CA LEU A 342 -12.80 -3.80 25.67
C LEU A 342 -11.36 -4.25 25.35
N SER A 343 -10.36 -3.39 25.55
CA SER A 343 -8.95 -3.71 25.33
C SER A 343 -8.47 -4.84 26.26
N LYS A 344 -8.81 -4.79 27.55
CA LYS A 344 -8.50 -5.89 28.50
C LYS A 344 -9.20 -7.20 28.11
N ARG A 345 -10.46 -7.12 27.66
CA ARG A 345 -11.22 -8.30 27.18
C ARG A 345 -10.58 -8.88 25.93
N PHE A 346 -10.20 -8.02 24.98
CA PHE A 346 -9.47 -8.43 23.78
C PHE A 346 -8.21 -9.23 24.13
N GLU A 347 -7.35 -8.69 24.99
CA GLU A 347 -6.08 -9.33 25.35
C GLU A 347 -6.28 -10.74 25.92
N ARG A 348 -7.28 -10.91 26.83
CA ARG A 348 -7.62 -12.23 27.39
C ARG A 348 -8.15 -13.17 26.29
N GLN A 349 -9.06 -12.72 25.45
CA GLN A 349 -9.63 -13.52 24.40
C GLN A 349 -8.62 -13.86 23.31
N PHE A 350 -7.73 -12.94 22.99
CA PHE A 350 -6.65 -13.17 22.04
C PHE A 350 -5.69 -14.24 22.57
N ALA A 351 -5.22 -14.13 23.82
CA ALA A 351 -4.31 -15.10 24.40
C ALA A 351 -4.87 -16.53 24.36
N VAL A 352 -6.13 -16.71 24.78
CA VAL A 352 -6.78 -18.03 24.76
C VAL A 352 -6.94 -18.57 23.33
N ARG A 353 -7.43 -17.73 22.40
CA ARG A 353 -7.63 -18.16 21.01
C ARG A 353 -6.30 -18.44 20.33
N PHE A 354 -5.28 -17.62 20.58
CA PHE A 354 -3.96 -17.77 20.00
C PHE A 354 -3.29 -19.07 20.43
N GLU A 355 -3.37 -19.43 21.73
CA GLU A 355 -2.83 -20.70 22.25
C GLU A 355 -3.51 -21.92 21.62
N VAL A 356 -4.84 -21.90 21.48
CA VAL A 356 -5.59 -22.96 20.80
C VAL A 356 -5.15 -23.12 19.35
N LEU A 357 -4.98 -21.98 18.65
CA LEU A 357 -4.63 -21.99 17.24
C LEU A 357 -3.17 -22.40 17.00
N GLN A 358 -2.27 -22.05 17.91
CA GLN A 358 -0.87 -22.48 17.85
C GLN A 358 -0.74 -24.00 17.95
N ARG A 359 -1.61 -24.65 18.73
CA ARG A 359 -1.66 -26.11 18.86
C ARG A 359 -2.37 -26.80 17.69
N ALA A 360 -3.09 -26.06 16.85
CA ALA A 360 -3.91 -26.60 15.77
C ALA A 360 -3.17 -26.81 14.44
N VAL A 361 -1.86 -26.56 14.38
CA VAL A 361 -1.01 -26.82 13.20
C VAL A 361 -0.07 -27.98 13.53
N PRO A 362 -0.53 -29.23 13.49
CA PRO A 362 0.32 -30.38 13.75
C PRO A 362 1.16 -30.73 12.52
N ASP A 363 2.34 -31.32 12.76
CA ASP A 363 3.17 -31.90 11.72
C ASP A 363 2.46 -33.07 11.03
N GLY A 364 2.61 -33.19 9.72
CA GLY A 364 2.11 -34.35 8.96
C GLY A 364 0.69 -34.26 8.41
N VAL A 365 0.01 -33.11 8.53
CA VAL A 365 -1.38 -32.92 8.08
C VAL A 365 -1.45 -32.49 6.60
N ASN A 366 -2.55 -32.87 5.92
CA ASN A 366 -2.84 -32.51 4.53
C ASN A 366 -2.91 -30.98 4.35
N ALA A 367 -2.40 -30.46 3.20
CA ALA A 367 -2.41 -29.04 2.84
C ALA A 367 -3.80 -28.39 2.93
N GLU A 368 -4.86 -29.12 2.52
CA GLU A 368 -6.25 -28.66 2.59
C GLU A 368 -6.68 -28.37 4.05
N VAL A 369 -6.36 -29.27 4.96
CA VAL A 369 -6.73 -29.13 6.38
C VAL A 369 -5.98 -27.94 6.99
N VAL A 370 -4.67 -27.81 6.70
CA VAL A 370 -3.87 -26.68 7.17
C VAL A 370 -4.41 -25.37 6.63
N PHE A 371 -4.69 -25.29 5.33
CA PHE A 371 -5.24 -24.09 4.70
C PHE A 371 -6.62 -23.72 5.28
N ARG A 372 -7.49 -24.70 5.49
CA ARG A 372 -8.80 -24.50 6.14
C ARG A 372 -8.63 -23.96 7.56
N ASN A 373 -7.67 -24.51 8.32
CA ASN A 373 -7.32 -24.02 9.65
C ASN A 373 -6.80 -22.57 9.63
N ILE A 374 -5.97 -22.20 8.62
CA ILE A 374 -5.54 -20.81 8.43
C ILE A 374 -6.75 -19.89 8.23
N GLN A 375 -7.68 -20.26 7.36
CA GLN A 375 -8.88 -19.46 7.09
C GLN A 375 -9.77 -19.32 8.33
N GLN A 376 -9.93 -20.39 9.10
CA GLN A 376 -10.68 -20.36 10.35
C GLN A 376 -9.98 -19.52 11.42
N THR A 377 -8.66 -19.67 11.58
CA THR A 377 -7.81 -18.88 12.48
C THR A 377 -7.96 -17.40 12.17
N LYS A 378 -7.81 -17.04 10.90
CA LYS A 378 -7.96 -15.69 10.41
C LYS A 378 -9.35 -15.12 10.77
N ARG A 379 -10.44 -15.84 10.49
CA ARG A 379 -11.80 -15.42 10.86
C ARG A 379 -11.93 -15.22 12.37
N THR A 380 -11.48 -16.16 13.16
CA THR A 380 -11.57 -16.15 14.63
C THR A 380 -10.82 -14.99 15.25
N LEU A 381 -9.63 -14.63 14.73
CA LEU A 381 -8.86 -13.49 15.20
C LEU A 381 -9.44 -12.16 14.69
N LEU A 382 -9.91 -12.11 13.44
CA LEU A 382 -10.47 -10.89 12.85
C LEU A 382 -11.74 -10.41 13.54
N GLU A 383 -12.57 -11.30 14.09
CA GLU A 383 -13.73 -10.93 14.92
C GLU A 383 -13.37 -10.01 16.09
N LEU A 384 -12.18 -10.14 16.62
CA LEU A 384 -11.69 -9.32 17.74
C LEU A 384 -11.07 -7.99 17.25
N TRP A 385 -10.59 -7.92 16.01
CA TRP A 385 -9.66 -6.89 15.54
C TRP A 385 -10.26 -5.48 15.42
N SER A 386 -11.58 -5.35 15.42
CA SER A 386 -12.27 -4.05 15.52
C SER A 386 -11.94 -3.29 16.81
N ILE A 387 -11.44 -3.97 17.88
CA ILE A 387 -11.05 -3.33 19.14
C ILE A 387 -9.69 -2.61 19.03
N PRO A 388 -8.62 -3.20 18.46
CA PRO A 388 -7.41 -2.47 18.10
C PRO A 388 -7.67 -1.22 17.25
N VAL A 389 -8.51 -1.32 16.20
CA VAL A 389 -8.88 -0.15 15.38
C VAL A 389 -9.57 0.94 16.20
N LEU A 390 -10.49 0.57 17.09
CA LEU A 390 -11.11 1.51 18.02
C LEU A 390 -10.07 2.21 18.93
N ASN A 391 -9.06 1.47 19.38
CA ASN A 391 -7.98 2.04 20.19
C ASN A 391 -7.10 2.99 19.37
N ASP A 392 -6.84 2.72 18.10
CA ASP A 392 -6.12 3.64 17.21
C ASP A 392 -6.88 4.96 17.03
N VAL A 393 -8.19 4.90 16.85
CA VAL A 393 -9.06 6.09 16.84
C VAL A 393 -8.99 6.82 18.19
N ARG A 394 -8.97 6.10 19.30
CA ARG A 394 -8.81 6.69 20.64
C ARG A 394 -7.47 7.41 20.80
N VAL A 395 -6.35 6.78 20.40
CA VAL A 395 -5.02 7.43 20.39
C VAL A 395 -5.10 8.72 19.60
N MET A 396 -5.68 8.67 18.42
CA MET A 396 -5.81 9.78 17.49
C MET A 396 -6.54 10.97 18.13
N ILE A 397 -7.71 10.73 18.73
CA ILE A 397 -8.53 11.77 19.35
C ILE A 397 -7.83 12.36 20.58
N PHE A 398 -7.45 11.52 21.55
CA PHE A 398 -6.90 12.02 22.82
C PHE A 398 -5.52 12.66 22.64
N HIS A 399 -4.65 12.07 21.83
CA HIS A 399 -3.35 12.65 21.53
C HIS A 399 -3.47 13.96 20.76
N GLY A 400 -4.37 14.04 19.76
CA GLY A 400 -4.59 15.27 18.99
C GLY A 400 -5.04 16.44 19.87
N ILE A 401 -6.02 16.21 20.77
CA ILE A 401 -6.49 17.22 21.73
C ILE A 401 -5.36 17.60 22.69
N LEU A 402 -4.64 16.62 23.22
CA LEU A 402 -3.55 16.84 24.16
C LEU A 402 -2.41 17.63 23.51
N LYS A 403 -1.97 17.25 22.31
CA LYS A 403 -0.94 17.95 21.53
C LYS A 403 -1.29 19.42 21.34
N LYS A 404 -2.52 19.70 20.84
CA LYS A 404 -2.99 21.07 20.61
C LYS A 404 -3.02 21.89 21.90
N ARG A 405 -3.40 21.27 23.02
CA ARG A 405 -3.47 21.93 24.34
C ARG A 405 -2.10 22.19 24.93
N LEU A 406 -1.16 21.24 24.80
CA LEU A 406 0.22 21.39 25.30
C LEU A 406 0.98 22.42 24.48
N LEU A 407 0.98 22.34 23.15
CA LEU A 407 1.71 23.28 22.29
C LEU A 407 1.17 24.72 22.31
N LYS A 408 -0.07 24.93 22.80
CA LYS A 408 -0.60 26.29 23.06
C LYS A 408 0.03 26.96 24.29
N ARG A 409 0.55 26.17 25.25
CA ARG A 409 1.01 26.67 26.56
C ARG A 409 2.49 26.40 26.86
N TYR A 410 3.07 25.41 26.20
CA TYR A 410 4.40 24.91 26.49
C TYR A 410 5.22 24.77 25.20
N SER A 411 6.54 24.70 25.35
CA SER A 411 7.46 24.46 24.23
C SER A 411 7.29 23.06 23.62
N HIS A 412 7.82 22.88 22.41
CA HIS A 412 7.89 21.57 21.75
C HIS A 412 8.69 20.56 22.58
N GLU A 413 9.77 21.00 23.21
CA GLU A 413 10.58 20.16 24.11
C GLU A 413 9.76 19.62 25.28
N THR A 414 8.95 20.48 25.92
CA THR A 414 8.05 20.07 27.01
C THR A 414 7.04 19.02 26.53
N TYR A 415 6.52 19.19 25.33
CA TYR A 415 5.64 18.20 24.72
C TYR A 415 6.34 16.87 24.46
N LEU A 416 7.58 16.86 23.96
CA LEU A 416 8.36 15.62 23.75
C LEU A 416 8.66 14.94 25.08
N ASN A 417 9.10 15.70 26.08
CA ASN A 417 9.34 15.19 27.45
C ASN A 417 8.07 14.57 28.06
N PHE A 418 6.90 15.15 27.74
CA PHE A 418 5.62 14.59 28.19
C PHE A 418 5.27 13.26 27.52
N LEU A 419 5.69 13.05 26.26
CA LEU A 419 5.50 11.79 25.55
C LEU A 419 6.51 10.70 25.96
N GLN A 420 7.53 11.02 26.71
CA GLN A 420 8.50 10.07 27.26
C GLN A 420 7.89 9.29 28.44
N GLY A 421 8.27 8.04 28.64
CA GLY A 421 7.72 7.17 29.70
C GLY A 421 6.25 6.77 29.48
N LEU A 422 5.75 6.84 28.23
CA LEU A 422 4.37 6.49 27.91
C LEU A 422 4.16 4.99 27.70
N THR A 423 5.21 4.27 27.30
CA THR A 423 5.14 2.84 26.96
C THR A 423 6.01 2.04 27.94
N ASP A 424 5.39 1.61 29.00
CA ASP A 424 6.14 1.02 30.12
C ASP A 424 6.66 -0.39 29.83
N ARG A 425 6.23 -1.11 28.79
CA ARG A 425 6.60 -2.54 28.76
C ARG A 425 6.64 -3.23 27.40
N ALA A 426 5.71 -2.97 26.50
CA ALA A 426 5.55 -3.85 25.32
C ALA A 426 6.62 -3.65 24.23
N SER A 427 7.06 -2.41 24.01
CA SER A 427 8.07 -2.09 22.97
C SER A 427 9.49 -2.26 23.44
N ILE A 428 9.75 -2.06 24.74
CA ILE A 428 11.10 -2.08 25.33
C ILE A 428 11.42 -3.42 25.98
N LYS A 429 10.41 -4.18 26.39
CA LYS A 429 10.60 -5.47 27.02
C LYS A 429 11.50 -6.42 26.21
N PRO A 430 11.36 -6.57 24.87
CA PRO A 430 12.26 -7.39 24.07
C PRO A 430 13.71 -6.92 24.15
N LEU A 431 13.95 -5.59 24.14
CA LEU A 431 15.30 -5.03 24.22
C LEU A 431 15.93 -5.22 25.60
N ARG A 432 15.14 -5.06 26.66
CA ARG A 432 15.61 -5.28 28.04
C ARG A 432 15.97 -6.75 28.27
N GLU A 433 15.15 -7.68 27.77
CA GLU A 433 15.42 -9.11 27.87
C GLU A 433 16.58 -9.54 26.95
N LEU A 434 16.78 -8.86 25.82
CA LEU A 434 17.98 -9.06 24.99
C LEU A 434 19.26 -8.61 25.71
N GLY A 435 19.20 -7.47 26.42
CA GLY A 435 20.30 -6.99 27.26
C GLY A 435 20.65 -7.97 28.39
N ALA A 436 19.63 -8.48 29.09
CA ALA A 436 19.81 -9.51 30.11
C ALA A 436 20.41 -10.80 29.53
N LEU A 437 19.91 -11.26 28.40
CA LEU A 437 20.50 -12.39 27.66
C LEU A 437 21.99 -12.14 27.34
N GLY A 438 22.34 -10.93 26.92
CA GLY A 438 23.72 -10.57 26.63
C GLY A 438 24.62 -10.61 27.86
N GLU A 439 24.13 -10.25 29.07
CA GLU A 439 24.84 -10.38 30.34
C GLU A 439 25.04 -11.86 30.66
N GLU A 440 24.01 -12.68 30.61
CA GLU A 440 24.11 -14.13 30.88
C GLU A 440 25.05 -14.82 29.88
N LEU A 441 24.99 -14.47 28.58
CA LEU A 441 25.90 -15.02 27.56
C LEU A 441 27.37 -14.66 27.86
N ARG A 442 27.65 -13.45 28.37
CA ARG A 442 29.02 -13.05 28.75
C ARG A 442 29.54 -13.77 29.98
N GLU A 443 28.69 -14.07 30.95
CA GLU A 443 29.10 -14.91 32.08
C GLU A 443 29.63 -16.27 31.60
N HIS A 444 29.07 -16.80 30.53
CA HIS A 444 29.53 -18.07 29.94
C HIS A 444 30.74 -17.92 29.00
N THR A 445 30.87 -16.81 28.27
CA THR A 445 31.91 -16.64 27.26
C THR A 445 33.14 -15.89 27.74
N GLY A 446 33.04 -15.16 28.87
CA GLY A 446 34.07 -14.23 29.34
C GLY A 446 34.23 -13.00 28.40
N ASP A 447 35.28 -12.22 28.64
CA ASP A 447 35.57 -10.99 27.88
C ASP A 447 36.33 -11.28 26.58
N VAL A 448 35.71 -12.06 25.68
CA VAL A 448 36.29 -12.52 24.42
C VAL A 448 35.75 -11.69 23.25
N LYS A 449 36.53 -11.59 22.17
CA LYS A 449 36.07 -10.94 20.91
C LYS A 449 34.84 -11.63 20.34
N ASP A 450 33.95 -10.86 19.73
CA ASP A 450 32.63 -11.33 19.23
C ASP A 450 32.66 -12.64 18.45
N ALA A 451 33.62 -12.84 17.54
CA ALA A 451 33.77 -14.07 16.77
C ALA A 451 34.08 -15.30 17.62
N ALA A 452 34.95 -15.16 18.62
CA ALA A 452 35.28 -16.24 19.54
C ALA A 452 34.14 -16.52 20.53
N ALA A 453 33.44 -15.49 20.98
CA ALA A 453 32.24 -15.63 21.80
C ALA A 453 31.13 -16.40 21.06
N ILE A 454 30.88 -16.09 19.79
CA ILE A 454 29.90 -16.80 18.95
C ILE A 454 30.31 -18.27 18.77
N ALA A 455 31.60 -18.56 18.54
CA ALA A 455 32.09 -19.93 18.43
C ALA A 455 31.88 -20.71 19.75
N HIS A 456 32.13 -20.08 20.92
CA HIS A 456 31.85 -20.66 22.22
C HIS A 456 30.38 -20.93 22.43
N ILE A 457 29.49 -19.95 22.11
CA ILE A 457 28.04 -20.08 22.22
C ILE A 457 27.49 -21.27 21.41
N ARG A 458 28.06 -21.51 20.22
CA ARG A 458 27.70 -22.68 19.40
C ARG A 458 28.00 -24.01 20.08
N GLY A 459 29.08 -24.09 20.87
CA GLY A 459 29.45 -25.29 21.61
C GLY A 459 28.79 -25.40 22.99
N CYS A 460 28.16 -24.36 23.49
CA CYS A 460 27.61 -24.28 24.84
C CYS A 460 26.10 -24.55 24.83
N GLU A 461 25.67 -25.71 25.34
CA GLU A 461 24.25 -26.08 25.42
C GLU A 461 23.42 -25.09 26.26
N ALA A 462 23.96 -24.63 27.40
CA ALA A 462 23.29 -23.63 28.24
C ALA A 462 23.04 -22.33 27.48
N CYS A 463 24.04 -21.81 26.73
CA CYS A 463 23.89 -20.63 25.90
C CYS A 463 22.84 -20.82 24.79
N GLN A 464 22.78 -22.00 24.18
CA GLN A 464 21.78 -22.31 23.16
C GLN A 464 20.36 -22.35 23.76
N ILE A 465 20.20 -22.86 24.98
CA ILE A 465 18.90 -22.87 25.68
C ILE A 465 18.45 -21.43 25.98
N LEU A 466 19.35 -20.57 26.46
CA LEU A 466 19.06 -19.16 26.73
C LEU A 466 18.58 -18.43 25.47
N ILE A 467 19.30 -18.59 24.36
CA ILE A 467 18.92 -18.00 23.06
C ILE A 467 17.59 -18.57 22.60
N ARG A 468 17.37 -19.89 22.70
CA ARG A 468 16.11 -20.53 22.32
C ARG A 468 14.93 -20.00 23.13
N ASN A 469 15.05 -19.83 24.44
CA ASN A 469 14.01 -19.26 25.28
C ASN A 469 13.63 -17.84 24.88
N TYR A 470 14.64 -17.01 24.62
CA TYR A 470 14.43 -15.64 24.10
C TYR A 470 13.72 -15.66 22.76
N THR A 471 14.21 -16.45 21.81
CA THR A 471 13.65 -16.51 20.45
C THR A 471 12.25 -17.11 20.41
N GLN A 472 11.93 -18.09 21.24
CA GLN A 472 10.56 -18.62 21.38
C GLN A 472 9.59 -17.54 21.87
N THR A 473 10.03 -16.68 22.77
CA THR A 473 9.18 -15.60 23.30
C THR A 473 8.99 -14.46 22.30
N TYR A 474 10.02 -14.13 21.53
CA TYR A 474 10.07 -12.95 20.66
C TYR A 474 10.21 -13.30 19.15
N ASN A 475 9.92 -14.53 18.74
CA ASN A 475 10.00 -14.98 17.36
C ASN A 475 9.16 -14.17 16.35
N ALA A 476 8.15 -13.45 16.82
CA ALA A 476 7.34 -12.56 16.01
C ALA A 476 7.98 -11.16 15.80
N ARG A 477 9.08 -10.85 16.49
CA ARG A 477 9.82 -9.58 16.34
C ARG A 477 10.94 -9.74 15.33
N THR A 478 10.58 -9.74 14.06
CA THR A 478 11.51 -9.82 12.93
C THR A 478 11.41 -8.55 12.11
N PRO A 479 12.44 -8.18 11.34
CA PRO A 479 12.30 -7.18 10.31
C PRO A 479 11.14 -7.53 9.38
N ASP A 480 10.36 -6.51 9.02
CA ASP A 480 9.17 -6.70 8.19
C ASP A 480 8.12 -7.66 8.83
N GLU A 481 7.95 -7.60 10.17
CA GLU A 481 7.15 -8.54 10.99
C GLU A 481 5.69 -8.75 10.52
N LEU A 482 5.18 -7.87 9.67
CA LEU A 482 3.84 -7.96 9.09
C LEU A 482 3.82 -8.50 7.65
N LYS A 483 4.96 -8.94 7.12
CA LYS A 483 5.02 -9.68 5.86
C LYS A 483 5.09 -11.18 6.16
N LEU A 484 4.25 -11.98 5.50
CA LEU A 484 4.26 -13.44 5.68
C LEU A 484 5.57 -14.08 5.21
N GLU A 485 6.21 -13.48 4.20
CA GLU A 485 7.50 -13.91 3.67
C GLU A 485 8.71 -13.51 4.53
N SER A 486 8.53 -12.80 5.63
CA SER A 486 9.62 -12.36 6.50
C SER A 486 10.48 -13.52 7.03
N VAL A 487 11.79 -13.30 7.08
CA VAL A 487 12.75 -14.32 7.55
C VAL A 487 12.86 -14.28 9.08
N ARG A 488 12.97 -15.43 9.70
CA ARG A 488 13.16 -15.56 11.15
C ARG A 488 14.55 -15.09 11.56
N LEU A 489 14.63 -14.23 12.56
CA LEU A 489 15.91 -13.91 13.22
C LEU A 489 16.32 -15.01 14.20
N GLY A 490 15.34 -15.63 14.87
CA GLY A 490 15.57 -16.54 15.97
C GLY A 490 16.08 -17.93 15.64
N ASP A 491 16.13 -18.31 14.37
CA ASP A 491 16.63 -19.63 13.95
C ASP A 491 18.16 -19.65 13.81
N SER A 492 18.84 -18.49 13.99
CA SER A 492 20.28 -18.37 13.83
C SER A 492 20.93 -17.74 15.08
N ILE A 493 21.82 -18.50 15.72
CA ILE A 493 22.69 -18.02 16.80
C ILE A 493 23.48 -16.79 16.31
N GLU A 494 23.93 -16.83 15.04
CA GLU A 494 24.69 -15.79 14.38
C GLU A 494 23.94 -14.46 14.30
N ALA A 495 22.61 -14.49 14.27
CA ALA A 495 21.79 -13.28 14.24
C ALA A 495 21.52 -12.70 15.65
N ILE A 496 21.27 -13.57 16.63
CA ILE A 496 20.86 -13.12 17.98
C ILE A 496 22.04 -12.87 18.90
N ALA A 497 23.08 -13.70 18.87
CA ALA A 497 24.19 -13.59 19.80
C ALA A 497 24.95 -12.24 19.66
N PRO A 498 25.31 -11.74 18.46
CA PRO A 498 25.93 -10.42 18.32
C PRO A 498 25.04 -9.30 18.86
N LEU A 499 23.73 -9.34 18.54
CA LEU A 499 22.78 -8.33 19.03
C LEU A 499 22.68 -8.34 20.55
N ALA A 500 22.63 -9.51 21.19
CA ALA A 500 22.59 -9.66 22.64
C ALA A 500 23.89 -9.15 23.28
N LEU A 501 25.04 -9.60 22.79
CA LEU A 501 26.35 -9.19 23.30
C LEU A 501 26.60 -7.68 23.20
N HIS A 502 26.11 -7.01 22.18
CA HIS A 502 26.22 -5.55 22.04
C HIS A 502 25.19 -4.78 22.88
N SER A 503 24.02 -5.35 23.13
CA SER A 503 22.91 -4.67 23.86
C SER A 503 23.20 -4.47 25.34
N SER A 504 24.01 -5.30 25.97
CA SER A 504 24.26 -5.27 27.42
C SER A 504 25.12 -4.10 27.88
N ARG A 505 25.84 -3.46 26.97
CA ARG A 505 26.74 -2.31 27.32
C ARG A 505 25.97 -1.00 27.59
N THR A 506 24.69 -0.98 27.41
CA THR A 506 23.83 0.21 27.58
C THR A 506 22.82 0.00 28.71
N THR A 507 23.24 0.29 29.96
CA THR A 507 22.33 0.40 31.13
C THR A 507 21.49 1.67 30.99
N TYR A 508 20.23 1.54 30.55
CA TYR A 508 19.30 2.65 30.52
C TYR A 508 18.53 2.76 31.84
N ASP A 509 18.85 3.79 32.64
CA ASP A 509 18.09 4.13 33.84
C ASP A 509 16.82 4.93 33.46
N VAL A 510 15.77 4.21 33.12
CA VAL A 510 14.45 4.76 32.78
C VAL A 510 13.80 5.48 33.99
N SER A 511 14.21 5.16 35.18
CA SER A 511 13.52 5.59 36.43
C SER A 511 13.69 7.06 36.77
N ARG A 512 14.76 7.71 36.33
CA ARG A 512 15.08 9.10 36.68
C ARG A 512 14.36 10.15 35.83
N VAL A 513 14.12 9.87 34.56
CA VAL A 513 13.56 10.85 33.63
C VAL A 513 12.03 10.98 33.78
N GLU A 514 11.35 9.91 34.16
CA GLU A 514 9.88 9.86 34.29
C GLU A 514 9.34 10.87 35.32
N ARG A 515 10.06 11.15 36.37
CA ARG A 515 9.56 11.95 37.50
C ARG A 515 9.64 13.47 37.27
N SER A 516 10.58 13.94 36.46
CA SER A 516 10.83 15.38 36.28
C SER A 516 9.83 16.05 35.32
N ALA A 517 9.60 15.47 34.14
CA ALA A 517 8.71 16.07 33.10
C ALA A 517 7.24 16.06 33.54
N GLN A 518 6.83 15.03 34.28
CA GLN A 518 5.46 14.90 34.76
C GLN A 518 5.11 15.96 35.80
N LYS A 519 6.01 16.30 36.72
CA LYS A 519 5.78 17.29 37.79
C LYS A 519 5.52 18.69 37.25
N THR A 520 6.14 19.07 36.12
CA THR A 520 6.05 20.43 35.59
C THR A 520 4.70 20.71 34.90
N VAL A 521 4.15 19.73 34.12
CA VAL A 521 2.89 19.88 33.38
C VAL A 521 1.65 19.63 34.24
N ILE A 522 1.82 18.76 35.25
CA ILE A 522 0.71 18.24 36.06
C ILE A 522 0.15 19.30 37.04
N ARG A 523 0.91 20.31 37.40
CA ARG A 523 0.56 21.22 38.50
C ARG A 523 -0.63 22.16 38.23
N HIS A 524 -1.13 22.28 36.98
CA HIS A 524 -2.01 23.40 36.61
C HIS A 524 -3.36 23.08 35.96
N ASN A 525 -3.72 21.82 35.61
CA ASN A 525 -5.04 21.56 35.00
C ASN A 525 -5.46 20.08 35.00
N TRP A 526 -6.49 19.75 35.78
CA TRP A 526 -7.05 18.40 35.88
C TRP A 526 -7.53 17.79 34.56
N VAL A 527 -8.04 18.62 33.62
CA VAL A 527 -8.45 18.16 32.28
C VAL A 527 -7.25 17.65 31.47
N THR A 528 -6.10 18.35 31.57
CA THR A 528 -4.87 17.92 30.91
C THR A 528 -4.36 16.60 31.47
N LEU A 529 -4.51 16.39 32.79
CA LEU A 529 -4.18 15.13 33.48
C LEU A 529 -5.02 13.96 32.97
N ILE A 530 -6.35 14.14 32.88
CA ILE A 530 -7.25 13.10 32.38
C ILE A 530 -6.90 12.75 30.93
N LEU A 531 -6.71 13.76 30.07
CA LEU A 531 -6.32 13.56 28.68
C LEU A 531 -4.98 12.83 28.58
N ALA A 532 -4.01 13.21 29.38
CA ALA A 532 -2.72 12.57 29.47
C ALA A 532 -2.81 11.08 29.84
N HIS A 533 -3.57 10.80 30.90
CA HIS A 533 -3.81 9.44 31.37
C HIS A 533 -4.45 8.56 30.28
N HIS A 534 -5.49 9.07 29.62
CA HIS A 534 -6.14 8.33 28.52
C HIS A 534 -5.24 8.16 27.32
N THR A 535 -4.44 9.17 26.96
CA THR A 535 -3.48 9.09 25.85
C THR A 535 -2.41 8.02 26.14
N ARG A 536 -1.79 8.03 27.31
CA ARG A 536 -0.80 7.04 27.74
C ARG A 536 -1.33 5.63 27.63
N ARG A 537 -2.48 5.37 28.24
CA ARG A 537 -3.09 4.04 28.21
C ARG A 537 -3.45 3.61 26.78
N ALA A 538 -3.88 4.53 25.95
CA ALA A 538 -4.22 4.21 24.57
C ALA A 538 -2.96 3.86 23.75
N ILE A 539 -1.84 4.55 23.98
CA ILE A 539 -0.55 4.25 23.34
C ILE A 539 -0.01 2.90 23.82
N ASP A 540 -0.06 2.61 25.14
CA ASP A 540 0.35 1.31 25.70
C ASP A 540 -0.46 0.15 25.05
N TRP A 541 -1.79 0.28 24.96
CA TRP A 541 -2.61 -0.71 24.27
C TRP A 541 -2.27 -0.84 22.79
N ARG A 542 -1.95 0.26 22.11
CA ARG A 542 -1.56 0.22 20.71
C ARG A 542 -0.30 -0.62 20.50
N GLU A 543 0.71 -0.47 21.34
CA GLU A 543 1.95 -1.24 21.25
C GLU A 543 1.72 -2.74 21.56
N ARG A 544 0.88 -3.06 22.56
CA ARG A 544 0.49 -4.46 22.84
C ARG A 544 -0.25 -5.08 21.67
N PHE A 545 -1.20 -4.35 21.05
CA PHE A 545 -1.93 -4.84 19.88
C PHE A 545 -1.05 -5.01 18.65
N ARG A 546 -0.01 -4.16 18.51
CA ARG A 546 1.01 -4.38 17.46
C ARG A 546 1.76 -5.69 17.66
N PHE A 547 2.14 -6.01 18.89
CA PHE A 547 2.78 -7.28 19.18
C PHE A 547 1.85 -8.46 18.92
N ASN A 548 0.60 -8.41 19.38
CA ASN A 548 -0.39 -9.45 19.10
C ASN A 548 -0.62 -9.64 17.58
N ARG A 549 -0.56 -8.54 16.81
CA ARG A 549 -0.66 -8.59 15.36
C ARG A 549 0.54 -9.33 14.74
N ALA A 550 1.76 -9.00 15.17
CA ALA A 550 2.96 -9.68 14.71
C ALA A 550 2.90 -11.18 15.01
N GLN A 551 2.44 -11.56 16.21
CA GLN A 551 2.24 -12.97 16.56
C GLN A 551 1.21 -13.68 15.65
N ALA A 552 0.09 -13.01 15.34
CA ALA A 552 -0.94 -13.56 14.43
C ALA A 552 -0.40 -13.73 13.00
N PHE A 553 0.36 -12.75 12.48
CA PHE A 553 1.01 -12.85 11.17
C PHE A 553 2.05 -13.96 11.15
N ARG A 554 2.80 -14.11 12.24
CA ARG A 554 3.78 -15.17 12.37
C ARG A 554 3.13 -16.56 12.33
N LEU A 555 2.05 -16.77 13.07
CA LEU A 555 1.31 -18.02 13.06
C LEU A 555 0.77 -18.32 11.65
N ALA A 556 0.23 -17.33 10.96
CA ALA A 556 -0.22 -17.50 9.58
C ALA A 556 0.94 -17.86 8.63
N SER A 557 2.09 -17.16 8.75
CA SER A 557 3.28 -17.44 7.95
C SER A 557 3.77 -18.89 8.12
N ASP A 558 3.85 -19.37 9.36
CA ASP A 558 4.27 -20.74 9.66
C ASP A 558 3.32 -21.78 9.05
N ALA A 559 2.02 -21.53 9.17
CA ALA A 559 1.01 -22.41 8.59
C ALA A 559 1.03 -22.42 7.04
N TYR A 560 1.23 -21.26 6.39
CA TYR A 560 1.42 -21.22 4.93
C TYR A 560 2.71 -21.94 4.50
N LEU A 561 3.77 -21.87 5.29
CA LEU A 561 5.00 -22.58 4.98
C LEU A 561 4.80 -24.11 5.01
N VAL A 562 3.97 -24.63 5.92
CA VAL A 562 3.56 -26.05 5.93
C VAL A 562 2.82 -26.41 4.63
N VAL A 563 1.88 -25.57 4.17
CA VAL A 563 1.23 -25.75 2.87
C VAL A 563 2.24 -25.76 1.74
N GLY A 564 3.19 -24.82 1.77
CA GLY A 564 4.27 -24.71 0.78
C GLY A 564 5.18 -25.95 0.75
N THR A 565 5.47 -26.55 1.91
CA THR A 565 6.23 -27.81 1.99
C THR A 565 5.47 -28.94 1.30
N ARG A 566 4.15 -29.04 1.50
CA ARG A 566 3.32 -30.04 0.81
C ARG A 566 3.27 -29.82 -0.71
N PHE A 567 3.10 -28.58 -1.13
CA PHE A 567 3.14 -28.24 -2.57
C PHE A 567 4.50 -28.56 -3.22
N CYS A 568 5.59 -28.47 -2.44
CA CYS A 568 6.93 -28.86 -2.89
C CYS A 568 7.05 -30.41 -3.01
N GLU A 569 6.54 -31.16 -2.02
CA GLU A 569 6.50 -32.63 -2.05
C GLU A 569 5.66 -33.17 -3.23
N GLU A 570 4.58 -32.46 -3.58
CA GLU A 570 3.71 -32.76 -4.73
C GLU A 570 4.24 -32.21 -6.07
N ASN A 571 5.44 -31.62 -6.11
CA ASN A 571 6.06 -30.97 -7.29
C ASN A 571 5.23 -29.86 -7.94
N ILE A 572 4.36 -29.20 -7.20
CA ILE A 572 3.58 -28.03 -7.63
C ILE A 572 4.45 -26.77 -7.65
N ILE A 573 5.34 -26.63 -6.67
CA ILE A 573 6.34 -25.57 -6.55
C ILE A 573 7.71 -26.15 -6.26
N ASN A 574 8.79 -25.41 -6.58
CA ASN A 574 10.16 -25.92 -6.45
C ASN A 574 10.76 -25.75 -5.05
N ASN A 575 10.23 -24.84 -4.24
CA ASN A 575 10.69 -24.55 -2.89
C ASN A 575 9.49 -24.21 -2.01
N ALA A 576 9.47 -24.65 -0.75
CA ALA A 576 8.35 -24.38 0.16
C ALA A 576 8.06 -22.88 0.32
N ARG A 577 9.07 -22.01 0.29
CA ARG A 577 8.88 -20.56 0.36
C ARG A 577 8.29 -19.94 -0.91
N ASP A 578 8.20 -20.71 -2.00
CA ASP A 578 7.55 -20.25 -3.23
C ASP A 578 6.05 -20.02 -3.06
N ILE A 579 5.46 -20.58 -2.00
CA ILE A 579 4.07 -20.33 -1.58
C ILE A 579 3.78 -18.82 -1.44
N TYR A 580 4.73 -18.01 -0.99
CA TYR A 580 4.54 -16.57 -0.80
C TYR A 580 4.36 -15.78 -2.11
N TYR A 581 4.73 -16.38 -3.25
CA TYR A 581 4.48 -15.81 -4.58
C TYR A 581 3.07 -16.11 -5.10
N LEU A 582 2.27 -16.93 -4.42
CA LEU A 582 0.88 -17.20 -4.75
C LEU A 582 -0.04 -16.29 -3.93
N THR A 583 -1.24 -16.03 -4.42
CA THR A 583 -2.30 -15.37 -3.66
C THR A 583 -3.10 -16.40 -2.87
N GLU A 584 -3.85 -15.97 -1.83
CA GLU A 584 -4.76 -16.87 -1.09
C GLU A 584 -5.77 -17.55 -2.02
N GLN A 585 -6.26 -16.86 -3.04
CA GLN A 585 -7.21 -17.41 -3.99
C GLN A 585 -6.56 -18.49 -4.87
N GLU A 586 -5.34 -18.29 -5.35
CA GLU A 586 -4.61 -19.29 -6.15
C GLU A 586 -4.29 -20.55 -5.33
N ILE A 587 -3.94 -20.38 -4.04
CA ILE A 587 -3.73 -21.51 -3.13
C ILE A 587 -5.04 -22.30 -2.96
N ASP A 588 -6.16 -21.60 -2.78
CA ASP A 588 -7.49 -22.23 -2.68
C ASP A 588 -7.87 -22.98 -3.96
N GLU A 589 -7.62 -22.36 -5.13
CA GLU A 589 -7.85 -22.97 -6.44
C GLU A 589 -7.01 -24.23 -6.67
N ILE A 590 -5.73 -24.23 -6.25
CA ILE A 590 -4.84 -25.38 -6.33
C ILE A 590 -5.35 -26.52 -5.44
N ILE A 591 -5.66 -26.23 -4.17
CA ILE A 591 -6.13 -27.21 -3.20
C ILE A 591 -7.46 -27.86 -3.64
N ASN A 592 -8.37 -27.06 -4.22
CA ASN A 592 -9.67 -27.56 -4.68
C ASN A 592 -9.63 -28.16 -6.11
N GLY A 593 -8.47 -28.28 -6.73
CA GLY A 593 -8.31 -28.86 -8.06
C GLY A 593 -8.85 -27.99 -9.20
N HIS A 594 -9.01 -26.69 -9.00
CA HIS A 594 -9.52 -25.75 -10.00
C HIS A 594 -8.41 -25.05 -10.81
N ALA A 595 -7.14 -25.36 -10.55
CA ALA A 595 -5.98 -24.72 -11.18
C ALA A 595 -5.58 -25.31 -12.55
N TRP A 596 -6.54 -25.76 -13.34
CA TRP A 596 -6.32 -26.50 -14.62
C TRP A 596 -5.65 -25.69 -15.72
N ASN A 597 -5.65 -24.36 -15.61
CA ASN A 597 -5.36 -23.47 -16.74
C ASN A 597 -4.00 -22.78 -16.67
N TYR A 598 -3.19 -23.00 -15.65
CA TYR A 598 -1.89 -22.37 -15.57
C TYR A 598 -0.82 -23.22 -14.88
N ASP A 599 0.41 -23.10 -15.38
CA ASP A 599 1.61 -23.69 -14.82
C ASP A 599 2.04 -22.87 -13.59
N VAL A 600 1.81 -23.43 -12.40
CA VAL A 600 2.12 -22.77 -11.11
C VAL A 600 3.61 -22.45 -10.99
N ALA A 601 4.48 -23.38 -11.39
CA ALA A 601 5.92 -23.18 -11.32
C ALA A 601 6.38 -22.02 -12.23
N LYS A 602 5.82 -21.93 -13.43
CA LYS A 602 6.06 -20.82 -14.35
C LYS A 602 5.52 -19.48 -13.85
N LEU A 603 4.33 -19.48 -13.22
CA LEU A 603 3.76 -18.30 -12.57
C LEU A 603 4.69 -17.77 -11.48
N VAL A 604 5.16 -18.66 -10.58
CA VAL A 604 6.12 -18.32 -9.52
C VAL A 604 7.41 -17.77 -10.12
N ALA A 605 7.98 -18.43 -11.15
CA ALA A 605 9.20 -17.97 -11.82
C ALA A 605 9.04 -16.57 -12.42
N ASN A 606 7.89 -16.26 -13.01
CA ASN A 606 7.58 -14.93 -13.52
C ASN A 606 7.54 -13.89 -12.40
N ARG A 607 6.86 -14.18 -11.30
CA ARG A 607 6.74 -13.29 -10.14
C ARG A 607 8.07 -13.05 -9.43
N LYS A 608 8.97 -14.04 -9.40
CA LYS A 608 10.35 -13.87 -8.92
C LYS A 608 11.15 -12.90 -9.81
N ARG A 609 10.96 -12.96 -11.13
CA ARG A 609 11.58 -11.99 -12.06
C ARG A 609 11.02 -10.59 -11.88
N ASP A 610 9.69 -10.49 -11.72
CA ASP A 610 9.02 -9.22 -11.47
C ASP A 610 9.47 -8.61 -10.14
N GLN A 611 9.62 -9.40 -9.07
CA GLN A 611 10.14 -8.91 -7.78
C GLN A 611 11.52 -8.24 -7.96
N LYS A 612 12.46 -8.91 -8.64
CA LYS A 612 13.80 -8.35 -8.89
C LYS A 612 13.75 -7.03 -9.69
N ARG A 613 12.78 -6.91 -10.60
CA ARG A 613 12.53 -5.67 -11.34
C ARG A 613 11.97 -4.59 -10.43
N TYR A 614 10.98 -4.92 -9.59
CA TYR A 614 10.33 -3.99 -8.66
C TYR A 614 11.26 -3.50 -7.55
N GLU A 615 12.18 -4.31 -7.08
CA GLU A 615 13.21 -3.91 -6.11
C GLU A 615 14.11 -2.78 -6.65
N LYS A 616 14.36 -2.77 -7.95
CA LYS A 616 15.15 -1.74 -8.64
C LYS A 616 14.33 -0.51 -9.05
N SER A 617 13.00 -0.61 -9.04
CA SER A 617 12.10 0.46 -9.46
C SER A 617 11.97 1.53 -8.38
N ALA A 618 12.12 2.79 -8.76
CA ALA A 618 11.86 3.96 -7.91
C ALA A 618 10.37 4.35 -8.02
N LEU A 619 9.47 3.54 -7.47
CA LEU A 619 8.04 3.85 -7.47
C LEU A 619 7.74 5.02 -6.53
N SER A 620 6.96 5.99 -7.02
CA SER A 620 6.48 7.11 -6.21
C SER A 620 5.61 6.63 -5.04
N LEU A 621 5.69 7.33 -3.89
CA LEU A 621 4.83 7.08 -2.73
C LEU A 621 3.36 7.37 -3.00
N ARG A 622 3.07 8.15 -4.03
CA ARG A 622 1.71 8.49 -4.47
C ARG A 622 1.54 8.18 -5.94
N VAL A 623 0.45 7.48 -6.25
CA VAL A 623 0.03 7.12 -7.59
C VAL A 623 -1.36 7.70 -7.81
N THR A 624 -1.60 8.39 -8.92
CA THR A 624 -2.91 8.97 -9.24
C THR A 624 -3.41 8.48 -10.59
N GLY A 625 -4.73 8.33 -10.72
CA GLY A 625 -5.42 8.03 -11.97
C GLY A 625 -5.02 6.72 -12.62
N SER A 626 -4.90 6.73 -13.92
CA SER A 626 -4.63 5.59 -14.78
C SER A 626 -3.16 5.24 -14.92
N GLY A 627 -2.25 5.82 -14.16
CA GLY A 627 -0.82 5.59 -14.32
C GLY A 627 0.03 6.03 -13.14
N LEU A 628 1.26 5.55 -13.15
CA LEU A 628 2.34 5.97 -12.26
C LEU A 628 2.65 7.46 -12.51
N ILE A 629 2.13 8.35 -11.70
CA ILE A 629 2.66 9.71 -11.66
C ILE A 629 3.86 9.65 -10.73
N ALA A 630 5.04 9.67 -11.31
CA ALA A 630 6.23 10.05 -10.57
C ALA A 630 6.04 11.48 -10.06
N THR A 631 5.52 11.64 -8.85
CA THR A 631 5.56 12.94 -8.18
C THR A 631 7.00 13.19 -7.74
N THR A 632 7.84 13.52 -8.71
CA THR A 632 9.18 14.10 -8.48
C THR A 632 9.11 15.51 -7.92
N HIS A 633 7.95 16.00 -7.48
CA HIS A 633 7.76 17.41 -7.15
C HIS A 633 7.32 17.70 -5.72
N LEU A 634 8.08 17.15 -4.74
CA LEU A 634 8.21 17.82 -3.44
C LEU A 634 9.59 18.45 -3.26
N SER A 635 10.49 18.29 -4.24
CA SER A 635 11.89 18.74 -4.12
C SER A 635 12.19 20.13 -4.71
N ASN A 636 11.29 20.77 -5.42
CA ASN A 636 11.63 22.04 -6.07
C ASN A 636 11.46 23.29 -5.18
N ASP A 637 10.70 23.22 -4.09
CA ASP A 637 10.60 24.37 -3.18
C ASP A 637 11.65 24.41 -2.05
N LEU A 638 12.43 23.31 -1.90
CA LEU A 638 13.50 23.23 -0.88
C LEU A 638 14.92 23.41 -1.44
N LYS A 639 15.09 23.70 -2.72
CA LYS A 639 16.40 23.81 -3.37
C LYS A 639 17.15 25.14 -3.14
N LYS A 640 16.65 26.03 -2.30
CA LYS A 640 17.35 27.32 -2.07
C LYS A 640 17.33 27.74 -0.61
N THR A 641 18.00 27.00 0.25
CA THR A 641 18.61 27.59 1.45
C THR A 641 19.61 26.60 2.01
N GLY A 642 20.84 27.03 2.11
CA GLY A 642 22.01 26.47 2.80
C GLY A 642 21.99 25.05 3.39
N SER A 643 23.12 24.58 3.75
CA SER A 643 23.50 23.29 4.32
C SER A 643 22.67 22.69 5.49
N VAL A 644 21.49 23.22 5.79
CA VAL A 644 20.63 22.74 6.89
C VAL A 644 19.44 21.97 6.32
N LEU A 645 19.35 20.67 6.62
CA LEU A 645 18.16 19.87 6.38
C LEU A 645 17.28 19.87 7.65
N ALA A 646 15.99 19.92 7.48
CA ALA A 646 15.05 19.89 8.59
C ALA A 646 14.07 18.73 8.44
N GLY A 647 13.86 18.00 9.54
CA GLY A 647 12.81 16.99 9.71
C GLY A 647 11.96 17.31 10.92
N MET A 648 11.25 16.32 11.43
CA MET A 648 10.52 16.43 12.71
C MET A 648 11.39 15.88 13.85
N GLY A 649 11.81 16.72 14.77
CA GLY A 649 12.44 16.29 16.00
C GLY A 649 11.44 15.49 16.86
N VAL A 650 11.82 14.28 17.25
CA VAL A 650 10.92 13.36 17.99
C VAL A 650 11.53 12.78 19.26
N SER A 651 12.82 12.90 19.45
CA SER A 651 13.51 12.51 20.67
C SER A 651 14.65 13.51 20.94
N LYS A 652 14.65 14.13 22.09
CA LYS A 652 15.54 15.24 22.44
C LYS A 652 17.02 14.83 22.49
N GLY A 653 17.88 15.83 22.32
CA GLY A 653 19.32 15.72 22.42
C GLY A 653 20.01 16.20 21.15
N VAL A 654 21.25 16.65 21.33
CA VAL A 654 22.14 17.07 20.25
C VAL A 654 23.31 16.10 20.23
N ILE A 655 23.59 15.52 19.07
CA ILE A 655 24.70 14.59 18.88
C ILE A 655 25.38 14.85 17.53
N SER A 656 26.70 14.75 17.51
CA SER A 656 27.51 14.77 16.31
C SER A 656 28.16 13.42 16.11
N GLY A 657 28.16 12.93 14.88
CA GLY A 657 28.73 11.61 14.59
C GLY A 657 28.77 11.30 13.10
N GLU A 658 29.44 10.19 12.80
CA GLU A 658 29.52 9.63 11.46
C GLU A 658 28.18 8.99 11.09
N VAL A 659 27.71 9.26 9.87
CA VAL A 659 26.51 8.68 9.28
C VAL A 659 26.79 7.24 8.84
N ILE A 660 25.87 6.34 9.12
CA ILE A 660 25.78 5.01 8.50
C ILE A 660 24.42 4.84 7.84
N ILE A 661 24.43 4.59 6.52
CA ILE A 661 23.18 4.35 5.76
C ILE A 661 22.91 2.87 5.71
N VAL A 662 21.75 2.46 6.23
CA VAL A 662 21.33 1.06 6.22
C VAL A 662 20.06 0.91 5.39
N LYS A 663 20.15 0.18 4.28
CA LYS A 663 19.03 -0.05 3.35
C LYS A 663 18.25 -1.32 3.66
N SER A 664 18.90 -2.32 4.25
CA SER A 664 18.32 -3.59 4.67
C SER A 664 18.84 -3.95 6.05
N PHE A 665 18.04 -4.64 6.85
CA PHE A 665 18.45 -5.10 8.16
C PHE A 665 19.59 -6.12 8.05
N ASP A 666 20.67 -5.87 8.77
CA ASP A 666 21.80 -6.78 8.95
C ASP A 666 22.16 -6.85 10.43
N PRO A 667 21.92 -7.98 11.10
CA PRO A 667 22.19 -8.14 12.53
C PRO A 667 23.70 -8.09 12.88
N THR A 668 24.57 -8.26 11.90
CA THR A 668 26.04 -8.23 12.10
C THR A 668 26.62 -6.82 11.94
N LEU A 669 25.80 -5.86 11.52
CA LEU A 669 26.25 -4.50 11.23
C LEU A 669 26.55 -3.75 12.53
N ASN A 670 27.81 -3.29 12.68
CA ASN A 670 28.19 -2.44 13.79
C ASN A 670 27.79 -0.98 13.54
N VAL A 671 26.80 -0.50 14.27
CA VAL A 671 26.33 0.89 14.25
C VAL A 671 26.71 1.67 15.51
N SER A 672 27.60 1.12 16.33
CA SER A 672 27.99 1.69 17.61
C SER A 672 28.62 3.09 17.46
N GLY A 673 28.05 4.06 18.18
CA GLY A 673 28.49 5.44 18.16
C GLY A 673 28.20 6.23 16.89
N LYS A 674 27.49 5.62 15.91
CA LYS A 674 27.18 6.25 14.61
C LYS A 674 25.75 6.79 14.57
N ILE A 675 25.48 7.71 13.64
CA ILE A 675 24.14 8.21 13.35
C ILE A 675 23.54 7.33 12.25
N LEU A 676 22.52 6.57 12.62
CA LEU A 676 21.83 5.64 11.75
C LEU A 676 20.88 6.40 10.82
N VAL A 677 21.06 6.28 9.50
CA VAL A 677 20.18 6.86 8.48
C VAL A 677 19.48 5.76 7.70
N VAL A 678 18.15 5.74 7.76
CA VAL A 678 17.33 4.71 7.15
C VAL A 678 16.05 5.27 6.52
N THR A 679 15.46 4.57 5.60
CA THR A 679 14.18 4.98 5.01
C THR A 679 13.04 4.92 6.04
N HIS A 680 12.98 3.85 6.81
CA HIS A 680 11.97 3.59 7.85
C HIS A 680 12.52 2.57 8.84
N ILE A 681 11.86 2.44 9.98
CA ILE A 681 12.20 1.46 11.01
C ILE A 681 10.93 0.78 11.49
N ASP A 682 10.92 -0.54 11.44
CA ASP A 682 9.92 -1.39 12.07
C ASP A 682 10.41 -1.94 13.44
N PRO A 683 9.56 -2.62 14.20
CA PRO A 683 9.96 -3.14 15.51
C PRO A 683 11.14 -4.12 15.49
N GLY A 684 11.36 -4.86 14.41
CA GLY A 684 12.51 -5.78 14.28
C GLY A 684 13.86 -5.04 14.18
N TRP A 685 13.87 -3.85 13.62
CA TRP A 685 15.07 -3.01 13.53
C TRP A 685 15.48 -2.38 14.84
N THR A 686 14.59 -2.40 15.83
CA THR A 686 14.83 -1.79 17.16
C THR A 686 16.08 -2.35 17.84
N LEU A 687 16.44 -3.57 17.51
CA LEU A 687 17.64 -4.23 18.03
C LEU A 687 18.94 -3.48 17.67
N LEU A 688 18.99 -2.78 16.52
CA LEU A 688 20.13 -1.94 16.13
C LEU A 688 20.16 -0.59 16.85
N PHE A 689 19.02 -0.11 17.35
CA PHE A 689 18.92 1.19 18.02
C PHE A 689 19.77 1.30 19.26
N THR A 690 19.91 0.23 20.02
CA THR A 690 20.64 0.23 21.29
C THR A 690 22.11 0.58 21.11
N GLN A 691 22.63 0.51 19.89
CA GLN A 691 24.01 0.79 19.56
C GLN A 691 24.20 2.16 18.88
N ALA A 692 23.14 2.73 18.26
CA ALA A 692 23.24 3.98 17.53
C ALA A 692 23.35 5.19 18.46
N ALA A 693 24.21 6.17 18.11
CA ALA A 693 24.31 7.44 18.83
C ALA A 693 23.14 8.38 18.51
N GLY A 694 22.57 8.29 17.30
CA GLY A 694 21.44 9.07 16.86
C GLY A 694 20.74 8.42 15.66
N VAL A 695 19.51 8.86 15.34
CA VAL A 695 18.71 8.27 14.27
C VAL A 695 18.07 9.32 13.39
N ILE A 696 18.17 9.12 12.08
CA ILE A 696 17.47 9.88 11.04
C ILE A 696 16.64 8.93 10.21
N THR A 697 15.34 9.22 10.02
CA THR A 697 14.48 8.44 9.13
C THR A 697 13.78 9.30 8.09
N GLU A 698 13.63 8.79 6.88
CA GLU A 698 12.87 9.48 5.82
C GLU A 698 11.37 9.51 6.13
N ARG A 699 10.89 8.52 6.87
CA ARG A 699 9.47 8.34 7.21
C ARG A 699 9.28 8.30 8.71
N GLY A 700 8.06 8.64 9.13
CA GLY A 700 7.68 8.59 10.53
C GLY A 700 6.97 9.85 10.99
N ASN A 701 6.44 9.78 12.20
CA ASN A 701 5.78 10.87 12.89
C ASN A 701 6.02 10.77 14.40
N ALA A 702 5.52 11.71 15.19
CA ALA A 702 5.76 11.74 16.65
C ALA A 702 5.25 10.48 17.41
N LEU A 703 4.39 9.67 16.79
CA LEU A 703 3.86 8.42 17.34
C LEU A 703 4.31 7.18 16.55
N SER A 704 5.22 7.31 15.59
CA SER A 704 5.82 6.15 14.94
C SER A 704 6.63 5.32 15.93
N HIS A 705 6.85 4.05 15.61
CA HIS A 705 7.59 3.15 16.50
C HIS A 705 9.01 3.67 16.78
N VAL A 706 9.69 4.17 15.74
CA VAL A 706 11.01 4.81 15.89
C VAL A 706 11.01 5.95 16.91
N ALA A 707 10.00 6.82 16.83
CA ALA A 707 9.89 7.97 17.74
C ALA A 707 9.61 7.54 19.19
N ILE A 708 8.83 6.49 19.38
CA ILE A 708 8.53 5.92 20.69
C ILE A 708 9.82 5.34 21.30
N VAL A 709 10.48 4.44 20.57
CA VAL A 709 11.68 3.74 21.08
C VAL A 709 12.83 4.71 21.30
N ALA A 710 13.09 5.64 20.38
CA ALA A 710 14.16 6.63 20.53
C ALA A 710 13.98 7.47 21.80
N ARG A 711 12.73 7.90 22.12
CA ARG A 711 12.45 8.62 23.36
C ARG A 711 12.69 7.79 24.62
N GLU A 712 12.27 6.54 24.60
CA GLU A 712 12.45 5.65 25.73
C GLU A 712 13.93 5.30 25.98
N LEU A 713 14.73 5.22 24.90
CA LEU A 713 16.16 4.98 24.97
C LEU A 713 16.99 6.27 25.11
N ASN A 714 16.37 7.46 25.13
CA ASN A 714 17.04 8.76 25.13
C ASN A 714 18.01 8.96 23.96
N ILE A 715 17.75 8.37 22.82
CA ILE A 715 18.55 8.51 21.60
C ILE A 715 18.01 9.70 20.81
N PRO A 716 18.83 10.73 20.47
CA PRO A 716 18.39 11.82 19.60
C PRO A 716 17.86 11.30 18.27
N ALA A 717 16.65 11.73 17.88
CA ALA A 717 16.04 11.22 16.67
C ALA A 717 15.25 12.28 15.90
N ILE A 718 15.41 12.24 14.58
CA ILE A 718 14.69 13.09 13.61
C ILE A 718 13.99 12.18 12.61
N VAL A 719 12.70 12.38 12.39
CA VAL A 719 11.90 11.63 11.42
C VAL A 719 11.35 12.54 10.32
N ALA A 720 10.83 11.94 9.25
CA ALA A 720 10.28 12.66 8.10
C ALA A 720 11.31 13.59 7.42
N VAL A 721 12.55 13.13 7.25
CA VAL A 721 13.61 13.82 6.52
C VAL A 721 13.60 13.31 5.07
N PRO A 722 13.10 14.07 4.09
CA PRO A 722 12.97 13.58 2.71
C PRO A 722 14.30 13.22 2.10
N GLU A 723 14.37 12.06 1.44
CA GLU A 723 15.54 11.60 0.68
C GLU A 723 16.84 11.50 1.52
N ALA A 724 16.77 11.32 2.83
CA ALA A 724 17.96 11.27 3.68
C ALA A 724 18.94 10.18 3.25
N THR A 725 18.45 9.01 2.84
CA THR A 725 19.31 7.88 2.39
C THR A 725 20.00 8.11 1.04
N THR A 726 19.60 9.14 0.29
CA THR A 726 20.21 9.53 -0.98
C THR A 726 21.03 10.81 -0.89
N ARG A 727 20.72 11.66 0.10
CA ARG A 727 21.41 12.95 0.32
C ARG A 727 22.70 12.80 1.12
N TYR A 728 22.72 11.86 2.04
CA TYR A 728 23.92 11.53 2.83
C TYR A 728 24.63 10.32 2.23
N GLN A 729 25.92 10.20 2.58
CA GLN A 729 26.72 9.01 2.31
C GLN A 729 27.24 8.44 3.63
N SER A 730 27.44 7.13 3.69
CA SER A 730 28.11 6.53 4.85
C SER A 730 29.53 7.10 4.97
N GLY A 731 29.88 7.58 6.17
CA GLY A 731 31.10 8.31 6.43
C GLY A 731 30.94 9.84 6.51
N ASP A 732 29.80 10.39 6.10
CA ASP A 732 29.52 11.82 6.32
C ASP A 732 29.44 12.11 7.83
N PHE A 733 29.91 13.29 8.24
CA PHE A 733 29.84 13.73 9.62
C PHE A 733 28.73 14.74 9.78
N VAL A 734 27.72 14.46 10.63
CA VAL A 734 26.59 15.36 10.84
C VAL A 734 26.34 15.64 12.31
N THR A 735 25.74 16.77 12.60
CA THR A 735 25.17 17.11 13.90
C THR A 735 23.66 17.12 13.79
N ILE A 736 22.98 16.36 14.64
CA ILE A 736 21.51 16.33 14.69
C ILE A 736 21.02 16.91 16.01
N ASP A 737 19.96 17.74 15.94
CA ASP A 737 19.17 18.15 17.10
C ASP A 737 17.79 17.48 17.04
N GLY A 738 17.63 16.47 17.85
CA GLY A 738 16.38 15.70 17.94
C GLY A 738 15.22 16.47 18.58
N THR A 739 15.43 17.70 19.06
CA THR A 739 14.39 18.59 19.61
C THR A 739 13.83 19.51 18.51
N SER A 740 14.71 20.23 17.81
CA SER A 740 14.32 21.15 16.75
C SER A 740 14.03 20.42 15.42
N GLY A 741 14.67 19.29 15.18
CA GLY A 741 14.61 18.55 13.92
C GLY A 741 15.64 19.05 12.89
N GLU A 742 16.62 19.83 13.32
CA GLU A 742 17.68 20.36 12.45
C GLU A 742 18.82 19.37 12.29
N ILE A 743 19.38 19.32 11.08
CA ILE A 743 20.54 18.50 10.71
C ILE A 743 21.55 19.42 10.06
N ILE A 744 22.75 19.48 10.62
CA ILE A 744 23.85 20.30 10.14
C ILE A 744 24.95 19.38 9.62
N LEU A 745 25.36 19.56 8.36
CA LEU A 745 26.49 18.83 7.79
C LEU A 745 27.80 19.44 8.35
N GLY A 746 28.58 18.63 9.05
CA GLY A 746 29.87 19.04 9.58
C GLY A 746 30.95 19.01 8.47
N THR A 747 31.84 19.99 8.50
CA THR A 747 33.02 20.00 7.64
C THR A 747 34.09 19.07 8.25
N HIS A 748 34.14 17.82 7.85
CA HIS A 748 35.32 17.01 8.12
C HIS A 748 36.43 17.43 7.15
N LYS A 749 37.55 17.95 7.68
CA LYS A 749 38.79 17.98 6.91
C LYS A 749 39.14 16.54 6.53
N ARG A 750 38.96 16.18 5.25
CA ARG A 750 39.57 14.96 4.69
C ARG A 750 41.08 15.07 4.87
N ASN A 751 41.62 14.49 5.90
CA ASN A 751 43.05 14.17 5.92
C ASN A 751 43.25 13.10 4.83
N ARG A 752 43.70 13.56 3.67
CA ARG A 752 44.33 12.69 2.67
C ARG A 752 45.68 12.27 3.27
N SER A 753 45.77 11.05 3.70
CA SER A 753 46.99 10.31 3.86
C SER A 753 46.99 9.16 2.86
#